data_22c95bc220d5da030c5f19bd8b32b055
#
_entry.id   22c95bc220d5da030c5f19bd8b32b055
#
_cell.length_a   1.000
_cell.length_b   1.000
_cell.length_c   1.000
_cell.angle_alpha   90.00
_cell.angle_beta   90.00
_cell.angle_gamma   90.00
#
_symmetry.space_group_name_H-M   'P 1'
#
loop_
_entity.id
_entity.type
_entity.pdbx_description
1 polymer ?
#
loop_
_entity_poly.entity_id
_entity_poly.type
_entity_poly.pdbx_seq_one_letter_code
_entity_poly.pdbx_strand_id
1 'polypeptide(L)'
;MIRLLSYILLLLLLWMLYSCQRSHTSTQQAEAADSMLRAQTDLLFSNPKRAEKVLTQYQRGLTDSMAWYKVEVFRSTACNLAGDTLEANRRYDRVLRWCSHTPGSHIVAGQVWNHRGVNAMLRGDAQESFSCYERAFTLLNQPPKTIDLLSSTINLADMNMLNGQLPKASELYRYALFLCDSLRDQRSRVPICVGLGQVYMELENYPEAHRYFRLASRRLKGETLQTQYLYHLSLGNCYYYERRYDDALRSFRTARDFAVKLNNEGFRVSCDANMGEVYLMLDDLPHARACLDLCKPALGDRLLVNADNTFYIKSLVADLAIAEGRTSQVKDFVSRASDSLLVSSPRYLMLHYRRLQRYAARDHRWQDAYRYQSLSVRYADSLNNRQARNTMAEMAGRYQRDTTLLRQHLAIADYAARNVRQQNYIILAVALLALIALTGTLVIVLYRRRTRERMKQQMERMTELRMDVVRNRVSPHYVFNVLGIVLPKLQRYPELVGPVELLIDVLRGNLLASGKVAVPLCDELALVHRFVDLHHYSKGELPKVSWQVDPELEQSQLRVPSMSLQIPVENALKHAFPVLTEESAIHIEVRLTADNYLRLEVTDNGQGYNPGRVKRTGRDTGTGLRLLTRTLDILNQYNRRQARFTIANVAPPHHGTRMQLLLPMEYYYKY
;
A
#
# COMPACT_ATOMS: atom_id res chain seq x y z
N MET A 1 19.77 -7.01 21.92
CA MET A 1 18.38 -6.95 21.50
C MET A 1 18.07 -5.76 20.57
N ILE A 2 18.40 -4.51 20.95
CA ILE A 2 18.12 -3.30 20.15
C ILE A 2 18.81 -3.31 18.77
N ARG A 3 20.06 -3.77 18.68
CA ARG A 3 20.78 -3.88 17.39
C ARG A 3 20.18 -4.95 16.46
N LEU A 4 19.65 -6.05 17.00
CA LEU A 4 18.99 -7.09 16.21
C LEU A 4 17.65 -6.61 15.65
N LEU A 5 16.87 -5.86 16.46
CA LEU A 5 15.60 -5.27 16.01
C LEU A 5 15.82 -4.21 14.90
N SER A 6 16.86 -3.38 15.00
CA SER A 6 17.18 -2.39 13.95
C SER A 6 17.65 -3.05 12.65
N TYR A 7 18.37 -4.19 12.70
CA TYR A 7 18.73 -4.97 11.52
C TYR A 7 17.50 -5.63 10.85
N ILE A 8 16.59 -6.19 11.63
CA ILE A 8 15.34 -6.78 11.10
C ILE A 8 14.46 -5.70 10.47
N LEU A 9 14.34 -4.53 11.10
CA LEU A 9 13.58 -3.39 10.55
C LEU A 9 14.19 -2.86 9.25
N LEU A 10 15.52 -2.79 9.17
CA LEU A 10 16.24 -2.38 7.96
C LEU A 10 16.06 -3.38 6.82
N LEU A 11 16.11 -4.69 7.11
CA LEU A 11 15.86 -5.75 6.13
C LEU A 11 14.41 -5.75 5.64
N LEU A 12 13.43 -5.51 6.51
CA LEU A 12 12.02 -5.37 6.13
C LEU A 12 11.80 -4.11 5.27
N LEU A 13 12.45 -3.00 5.59
CA LEU A 13 12.38 -1.77 4.80
C LEU A 13 13.03 -1.94 3.42
N LEU A 14 14.19 -2.59 3.35
CA LEU A 14 14.87 -2.93 2.09
C LEU A 14 14.04 -3.91 1.25
N TRP A 15 13.40 -4.89 1.89
CA TRP A 15 12.50 -5.83 1.20
C TRP A 15 11.24 -5.13 0.69
N MET A 16 10.62 -4.21 1.48
CA MET A 16 9.50 -3.37 1.03
C MET A 16 9.90 -2.45 -0.13
N LEU A 17 11.03 -1.79 -0.06
CA LEU A 17 11.55 -0.94 -1.14
C LEU A 17 11.82 -1.74 -2.41
N TYR A 18 12.43 -2.93 -2.29
CA TYR A 18 12.69 -3.82 -3.42
C TYR A 18 11.40 -4.37 -4.04
N SER A 19 10.42 -4.77 -3.24
CA SER A 19 9.11 -5.23 -3.74
C SER A 19 8.32 -4.10 -4.40
N CYS A 20 8.35 -2.88 -3.85
CA CYS A 20 7.72 -1.69 -4.42
C CYS A 20 8.38 -1.30 -5.77
N GLN A 21 9.69 -1.35 -5.86
CA GLN A 21 10.44 -1.05 -7.07
C GLN A 21 10.18 -2.08 -8.18
N ARG A 22 10.07 -3.36 -7.81
CA ARG A 22 9.75 -4.45 -8.76
C ARG A 22 8.31 -4.37 -9.28
N SER A 23 7.34 -4.01 -8.43
CA SER A 23 5.96 -3.81 -8.86
C SER A 23 5.82 -2.59 -9.77
N HIS A 24 6.56 -1.51 -9.50
CA HIS A 24 6.55 -0.28 -10.32
C HIS A 24 7.14 -0.51 -11.71
N THR A 25 8.24 -1.26 -11.83
CA THR A 25 8.84 -1.62 -13.13
C THR A 25 7.97 -2.57 -13.93
N SER A 26 7.30 -3.54 -13.31
CA SER A 26 6.35 -4.46 -13.95
C SER A 26 5.14 -3.70 -14.52
N THR A 27 4.55 -2.77 -13.75
CA THR A 27 3.43 -1.95 -14.22
C THR A 27 3.83 -1.05 -15.39
N GLN A 28 5.01 -0.43 -15.35
CA GLN A 28 5.53 0.40 -16.44
C GLN A 28 5.76 -0.41 -17.72
N GLN A 29 6.31 -1.63 -17.62
CA GLN A 29 6.50 -2.49 -18.79
C GLN A 29 5.18 -2.94 -19.40
N ALA A 30 4.15 -3.22 -18.59
CA ALA A 30 2.83 -3.58 -19.06
C ALA A 30 2.15 -2.43 -19.82
N GLU A 31 2.20 -1.22 -19.29
CA GLU A 31 1.65 -0.01 -19.94
C GLU A 31 2.40 0.35 -21.24
N ALA A 32 3.73 0.24 -21.22
CA ALA A 32 4.56 0.45 -22.40
C ALA A 32 4.27 -0.58 -23.49
N ALA A 33 4.06 -1.85 -23.11
CA ALA A 33 3.67 -2.90 -24.04
C ALA A 33 2.30 -2.62 -24.68
N ASP A 34 1.30 -2.23 -23.89
CA ASP A 34 -0.03 -1.87 -24.40
C ASP A 34 0.02 -0.67 -25.37
N SER A 35 0.84 0.33 -25.07
CA SER A 35 1.04 1.49 -25.95
C SER A 35 1.72 1.09 -27.27
N MET A 36 2.77 0.28 -27.18
CA MET A 36 3.52 -0.22 -28.33
C MET A 36 2.63 -1.10 -29.23
N LEU A 37 1.86 -2.02 -28.66
CA LEU A 37 0.97 -2.91 -29.40
C LEU A 37 -0.09 -2.12 -30.18
N ARG A 38 -0.66 -1.08 -29.57
CA ARG A 38 -1.60 -0.17 -30.24
C ARG A 38 -0.96 0.57 -31.43
N ALA A 39 0.27 1.03 -31.27
CA ALA A 39 0.99 1.71 -32.33
C ALA A 39 1.33 0.80 -33.52
N GLN A 40 1.42 -0.52 -33.26
CA GLN A 40 1.74 -1.52 -34.29
C GLN A 40 0.52 -2.16 -34.95
N THR A 41 -0.71 -1.82 -34.54
CA THR A 41 -1.93 -2.44 -35.08
C THR A 41 -2.06 -2.25 -36.59
N ASP A 42 -1.81 -1.06 -37.10
CA ASP A 42 -1.88 -0.79 -38.54
C ASP A 42 -0.81 -1.57 -39.31
N LEU A 43 0.40 -1.67 -38.78
CA LEU A 43 1.48 -2.42 -39.35
C LEU A 43 1.18 -3.93 -39.36
N LEU A 44 0.48 -4.43 -38.34
CA LEU A 44 0.09 -5.83 -38.19
C LEU A 44 -0.73 -6.29 -39.41
N PHE A 45 -1.65 -5.46 -39.90
CA PHE A 45 -2.51 -5.80 -41.05
C PHE A 45 -1.89 -5.41 -42.39
N SER A 46 -1.12 -4.31 -42.48
CA SER A 46 -0.51 -3.85 -43.75
C SER A 46 0.77 -4.62 -44.10
N ASN A 47 1.59 -4.97 -43.11
CA ASN A 47 2.85 -5.72 -43.35
C ASN A 47 3.16 -6.66 -42.16
N PRO A 48 2.48 -7.82 -42.09
CA PRO A 48 2.60 -8.75 -40.95
C PRO A 48 4.04 -9.22 -40.69
N LYS A 49 4.81 -9.48 -41.72
CA LYS A 49 6.21 -9.92 -41.61
C LYS A 49 7.11 -8.88 -40.96
N ARG A 50 6.89 -7.60 -41.28
CA ARG A 50 7.61 -6.48 -40.66
C ARG A 50 7.13 -6.28 -39.21
N ALA A 51 5.83 -6.40 -38.95
CA ALA A 51 5.26 -6.33 -37.60
C ALA A 51 5.86 -7.40 -36.70
N GLU A 52 5.97 -8.66 -37.16
CA GLU A 52 6.57 -9.76 -36.41
C GLU A 52 8.02 -9.47 -36.02
N LYS A 53 8.82 -8.93 -36.94
CA LYS A 53 10.22 -8.55 -36.64
C LYS A 53 10.30 -7.49 -35.54
N VAL A 54 9.51 -6.42 -35.66
CA VAL A 54 9.47 -5.33 -34.66
C VAL A 54 9.03 -5.84 -33.29
N LEU A 55 7.96 -6.63 -33.25
CA LEU A 55 7.45 -7.23 -32.02
C LEU A 55 8.46 -8.22 -31.41
N THR A 56 9.17 -8.98 -32.21
CA THR A 56 10.22 -9.92 -31.74
C THR A 56 11.37 -9.17 -31.09
N GLN A 57 11.81 -8.07 -31.68
CA GLN A 57 12.87 -7.24 -31.10
C GLN A 57 12.44 -6.60 -29.80
N TYR A 58 11.21 -6.07 -29.73
CA TYR A 58 10.66 -5.48 -28.53
C TYR A 58 10.52 -6.51 -27.39
N GLN A 59 10.01 -7.71 -27.70
CA GLN A 59 9.79 -8.78 -26.73
C GLN A 59 11.08 -9.23 -26.03
N ARG A 60 12.24 -9.18 -26.71
CA ARG A 60 13.54 -9.55 -26.13
C ARG A 60 13.95 -8.67 -24.96
N GLY A 61 13.48 -7.43 -24.91
CA GLY A 61 13.76 -6.49 -23.82
C GLY A 61 12.80 -6.57 -22.63
N LEU A 62 11.76 -7.42 -22.69
CA LEU A 62 10.77 -7.55 -21.65
C LEU A 62 11.21 -8.56 -20.59
N THR A 63 11.13 -8.14 -19.34
CA THR A 63 11.38 -8.98 -18.15
C THR A 63 10.07 -9.38 -17.45
N ASP A 64 9.00 -8.61 -17.66
CA ASP A 64 7.67 -8.92 -17.15
C ASP A 64 6.98 -9.98 -18.00
N SER A 65 6.56 -11.08 -17.39
CA SER A 65 5.94 -12.21 -18.10
C SER A 65 4.59 -11.84 -18.70
N MET A 66 3.78 -10.98 -18.04
CA MET A 66 2.48 -10.58 -18.55
C MET A 66 2.63 -9.74 -19.82
N ALA A 67 3.54 -8.77 -19.82
CA ALA A 67 3.90 -7.97 -21.00
C ALA A 67 4.45 -8.86 -22.13
N TRP A 68 5.32 -9.81 -21.79
CA TRP A 68 5.91 -10.75 -22.73
C TRP A 68 4.85 -11.58 -23.46
N TYR A 69 3.89 -12.16 -22.72
CA TYR A 69 2.83 -12.98 -23.31
C TYR A 69 1.80 -12.14 -24.09
N LYS A 70 1.52 -10.89 -23.68
CA LYS A 70 0.72 -9.96 -24.49
C LYS A 70 1.35 -9.73 -25.88
N VAL A 71 2.65 -9.47 -25.92
CA VAL A 71 3.37 -9.30 -27.20
C VAL A 71 3.35 -10.59 -28.01
N GLU A 72 3.47 -11.77 -27.37
CA GLU A 72 3.40 -13.07 -28.07
C GLU A 72 2.05 -13.30 -28.74
N VAL A 73 0.94 -12.83 -28.18
CA VAL A 73 -0.39 -12.87 -28.84
C VAL A 73 -0.35 -12.13 -30.17
N PHE A 74 0.17 -10.91 -30.19
CA PHE A 74 0.26 -10.10 -31.42
C PHE A 74 1.24 -10.68 -32.43
N ARG A 75 2.36 -11.25 -31.99
CA ARG A 75 3.31 -11.98 -32.85
C ARG A 75 2.64 -13.20 -33.46
N SER A 76 1.83 -13.91 -32.70
CA SER A 76 1.07 -15.06 -33.21
C SER A 76 0.08 -14.63 -34.31
N THR A 77 -0.56 -13.48 -34.13
CA THR A 77 -1.46 -12.88 -35.12
C THR A 77 -0.68 -12.48 -36.40
N ALA A 78 0.47 -11.83 -36.21
CA ALA A 78 1.35 -11.48 -37.36
C ALA A 78 1.78 -12.72 -38.14
N CYS A 79 2.12 -13.80 -37.45
CA CYS A 79 2.48 -15.08 -38.04
C CYS A 79 1.34 -15.67 -38.87
N ASN A 80 0.11 -15.66 -38.35
CA ASN A 80 -1.09 -16.10 -39.07
C ASN A 80 -1.37 -15.26 -40.31
N LEU A 81 -1.30 -13.92 -40.19
CA LEU A 81 -1.51 -13.01 -41.32
C LEU A 81 -0.40 -13.14 -42.39
N ALA A 82 0.78 -13.59 -42.00
CA ALA A 82 1.88 -13.91 -42.93
C ALA A 82 1.72 -15.26 -43.64
N GLY A 83 0.66 -16.04 -43.29
CA GLY A 83 0.32 -17.32 -43.93
C GLY A 83 0.68 -18.57 -43.11
N ASP A 84 1.37 -18.45 -41.99
CA ASP A 84 1.73 -19.60 -41.14
C ASP A 84 0.72 -19.81 -40.02
N THR A 85 -0.46 -20.29 -40.38
CA THR A 85 -1.56 -20.56 -39.46
C THR A 85 -1.23 -21.65 -38.42
N LEU A 86 -0.42 -22.66 -38.83
CA LEU A 86 -0.09 -23.76 -37.94
C LEU A 86 0.78 -23.30 -36.77
N GLU A 87 1.83 -22.56 -37.06
CA GLU A 87 2.71 -22.01 -36.01
C GLU A 87 1.99 -20.98 -35.17
N ALA A 88 1.14 -20.12 -35.73
CA ALA A 88 0.33 -19.18 -35.02
C ALA A 88 -0.56 -19.89 -33.96
N ASN A 89 -1.23 -20.97 -34.35
CA ASN A 89 -2.07 -21.75 -33.43
C ASN A 89 -1.24 -22.42 -32.32
N ARG A 90 -0.05 -22.96 -32.63
CA ARG A 90 0.84 -23.52 -31.60
C ARG A 90 1.27 -22.47 -30.59
N ARG A 91 1.54 -21.24 -31.02
CA ARG A 91 1.89 -20.12 -30.15
C ARG A 91 0.71 -19.70 -29.28
N TYR A 92 -0.50 -19.58 -29.84
CA TYR A 92 -1.71 -19.29 -29.06
C TYR A 92 -1.97 -20.36 -27.99
N ASP A 93 -1.79 -21.65 -28.31
CA ASP A 93 -1.96 -22.73 -27.34
C ASP A 93 -0.90 -22.67 -26.23
N ARG A 94 0.32 -22.25 -26.55
CA ARG A 94 1.37 -22.02 -25.54
C ARG A 94 0.96 -20.90 -24.59
N VAL A 95 0.45 -19.79 -25.11
CA VAL A 95 -0.04 -18.66 -24.30
C VAL A 95 -1.20 -19.10 -23.41
N LEU A 96 -2.18 -19.83 -23.93
CA LEU A 96 -3.32 -20.32 -23.15
C LEU A 96 -2.90 -21.30 -22.05
N ARG A 97 -1.93 -22.19 -22.32
CA ARG A 97 -1.37 -23.06 -21.26
C ARG A 97 -0.67 -22.26 -20.17
N TRP A 98 0.05 -21.22 -20.51
CA TRP A 98 0.62 -20.33 -19.49
C TRP A 98 -0.48 -19.63 -18.68
N CYS A 99 -1.52 -19.13 -19.35
CA CYS A 99 -2.66 -18.47 -18.68
C CYS A 99 -3.37 -19.39 -17.69
N SER A 100 -3.51 -20.69 -18.00
CA SER A 100 -4.19 -21.65 -17.11
C SER A 100 -3.49 -21.88 -15.77
N HIS A 101 -2.20 -21.55 -15.67
CA HIS A 101 -1.39 -21.69 -14.46
C HIS A 101 -1.03 -20.34 -13.81
N THR A 102 -1.47 -19.21 -14.40
CA THR A 102 -1.07 -17.88 -13.95
C THR A 102 -2.30 -17.07 -13.51
N PRO A 103 -2.47 -16.81 -12.20
CA PRO A 103 -3.56 -15.96 -11.71
C PRO A 103 -3.51 -14.55 -12.34
N GLY A 104 -4.67 -13.98 -12.67
CA GLY A 104 -4.77 -12.64 -13.25
C GLY A 104 -4.47 -12.54 -14.74
N SER A 105 -4.17 -13.66 -15.42
CA SER A 105 -3.86 -13.70 -16.87
C SER A 105 -5.09 -13.73 -17.79
N HIS A 106 -6.31 -13.61 -17.24
CA HIS A 106 -7.57 -13.65 -17.99
C HIS A 106 -7.62 -12.63 -19.14
N ILE A 107 -6.95 -11.47 -18.98
CA ILE A 107 -6.85 -10.46 -20.04
C ILE A 107 -6.08 -11.02 -21.24
N VAL A 108 -4.92 -11.64 -21.01
CA VAL A 108 -4.10 -12.24 -22.07
C VAL A 108 -4.83 -13.40 -22.74
N ALA A 109 -5.50 -14.24 -21.95
CA ALA A 109 -6.34 -15.32 -22.50
C ALA A 109 -7.47 -14.76 -23.37
N GLY A 110 -8.13 -13.70 -22.93
CA GLY A 110 -9.17 -13.01 -23.70
C GLY A 110 -8.65 -12.41 -25.01
N GLN A 111 -7.46 -11.82 -24.99
CA GLN A 111 -6.79 -11.34 -26.19
C GLN A 111 -6.54 -12.49 -27.20
N VAL A 112 -6.05 -13.64 -26.74
CA VAL A 112 -5.84 -14.80 -27.62
C VAL A 112 -7.16 -15.21 -28.31
N TRP A 113 -8.25 -15.31 -27.56
CA TRP A 113 -9.53 -15.67 -28.14
C TRP A 113 -10.06 -14.61 -29.11
N ASN A 114 -9.89 -13.32 -28.77
CA ASN A 114 -10.27 -12.22 -29.68
C ASN A 114 -9.49 -12.29 -31.01
N HIS A 115 -8.16 -12.49 -30.98
CA HIS A 115 -7.34 -12.63 -32.17
C HIS A 115 -7.63 -13.89 -32.97
N ARG A 116 -7.93 -15.02 -32.29
CA ARG A 116 -8.44 -16.23 -32.99
C ARG A 116 -9.75 -15.95 -33.71
N GLY A 117 -10.66 -15.18 -33.10
CA GLY A 117 -11.91 -14.76 -33.73
C GLY A 117 -11.67 -13.94 -34.99
N VAL A 118 -10.74 -12.97 -34.95
CA VAL A 118 -10.33 -12.20 -36.15
C VAL A 118 -9.81 -13.14 -37.24
N ASN A 119 -8.92 -14.09 -36.88
CA ASN A 119 -8.35 -15.02 -37.83
C ASN A 119 -9.43 -15.95 -38.46
N ALA A 120 -10.40 -16.41 -37.68
CA ALA A 120 -11.51 -17.19 -38.17
C ALA A 120 -12.39 -16.37 -39.14
N MET A 121 -12.67 -15.11 -38.78
CA MET A 121 -13.42 -14.21 -39.65
C MET A 121 -12.76 -13.97 -40.99
N LEU A 122 -11.43 -13.79 -41.02
CA LEU A 122 -10.65 -13.63 -42.25
C LEU A 122 -10.67 -14.89 -43.13
N ARG A 123 -10.82 -16.07 -42.55
CA ARG A 123 -10.99 -17.34 -43.29
C ARG A 123 -12.45 -17.58 -43.73
N GLY A 124 -13.40 -16.75 -43.32
CA GLY A 124 -14.81 -16.90 -43.63
C GLY A 124 -15.54 -17.89 -42.69
N ASP A 125 -14.92 -18.33 -41.59
CA ASP A 125 -15.55 -19.21 -40.60
C ASP A 125 -16.27 -18.38 -39.55
N ALA A 126 -17.51 -18.01 -39.85
CA ALA A 126 -18.34 -17.18 -38.99
C ALA A 126 -18.70 -17.88 -37.67
N GLN A 127 -18.84 -19.22 -37.66
CA GLN A 127 -19.21 -19.97 -36.46
C GLN A 127 -18.04 -20.03 -35.46
N GLU A 128 -16.84 -20.36 -35.94
CA GLU A 128 -15.62 -20.33 -35.11
C GLU A 128 -15.36 -18.91 -34.59
N SER A 129 -15.49 -17.89 -35.47
CA SER A 129 -15.32 -16.49 -35.10
C SER A 129 -16.26 -16.06 -33.97
N PHE A 130 -17.54 -16.38 -34.07
CA PHE A 130 -18.54 -16.10 -33.06
C PHE A 130 -18.18 -16.73 -31.71
N SER A 131 -17.86 -18.04 -31.71
CA SER A 131 -17.47 -18.76 -30.48
C SER A 131 -16.22 -18.16 -29.81
N CYS A 132 -15.23 -17.77 -30.63
CA CYS A 132 -14.01 -17.14 -30.13
C CYS A 132 -14.30 -15.78 -29.48
N TYR A 133 -15.13 -14.94 -30.09
CA TYR A 133 -15.48 -13.63 -29.51
C TYR A 133 -16.35 -13.75 -28.26
N GLU A 134 -17.26 -14.73 -28.17
CA GLU A 134 -18.00 -15.00 -26.93
C GLU A 134 -17.07 -15.37 -25.78
N ARG A 135 -16.08 -16.25 -26.03
CA ARG A 135 -15.07 -16.62 -25.01
C ARG A 135 -14.21 -15.44 -24.62
N ALA A 136 -13.76 -14.64 -25.60
CA ALA A 136 -13.00 -13.43 -25.35
C ALA A 136 -13.79 -12.45 -24.47
N PHE A 137 -15.03 -12.16 -24.83
CA PHE A 137 -15.91 -11.28 -24.06
C PHE A 137 -16.11 -11.78 -22.64
N THR A 138 -16.35 -13.07 -22.43
CA THR A 138 -16.56 -13.66 -21.10
C THR A 138 -15.33 -13.51 -20.21
N LEU A 139 -14.13 -13.73 -20.76
CA LEU A 139 -12.88 -13.59 -20.03
C LEU A 139 -12.55 -12.12 -19.72
N LEU A 140 -12.76 -11.24 -20.69
CA LEU A 140 -12.42 -9.82 -20.57
C LEU A 140 -13.45 -9.01 -19.77
N ASN A 141 -14.70 -9.46 -19.67
CA ASN A 141 -15.77 -8.75 -18.96
C ASN A 141 -15.66 -8.86 -17.42
N GLN A 142 -14.44 -8.89 -16.90
CA GLN A 142 -14.07 -8.84 -15.49
C GLN A 142 -13.35 -7.52 -15.19
N PRO A 143 -13.33 -7.05 -13.96
CA PRO A 143 -12.51 -5.90 -13.58
C PRO A 143 -11.01 -6.19 -13.73
N PRO A 144 -10.19 -5.22 -14.15
CA PRO A 144 -10.56 -3.89 -14.60
C PRO A 144 -11.10 -3.88 -16.04
N LYS A 145 -11.95 -2.89 -16.39
CA LYS A 145 -12.41 -2.71 -17.77
C LYS A 145 -11.26 -2.22 -18.64
N THR A 146 -11.06 -2.89 -19.78
CA THR A 146 -9.90 -2.69 -20.66
C THR A 146 -10.33 -2.33 -22.08
N ILE A 147 -9.39 -1.84 -22.90
CA ILE A 147 -9.59 -1.61 -24.32
C ILE A 147 -9.78 -2.96 -25.06
N ASP A 148 -9.18 -4.03 -24.57
CA ASP A 148 -9.40 -5.37 -25.13
C ASP A 148 -10.84 -5.83 -24.98
N LEU A 149 -11.47 -5.53 -23.84
CA LEU A 149 -12.90 -5.74 -23.64
C LEU A 149 -13.72 -4.92 -24.64
N LEU A 150 -13.38 -3.63 -24.84
CA LEU A 150 -14.06 -2.78 -25.83
C LEU A 150 -13.97 -3.37 -27.22
N SER A 151 -12.78 -3.77 -27.67
CA SER A 151 -12.56 -4.38 -28.99
C SER A 151 -13.32 -5.69 -29.15
N SER A 152 -13.26 -6.57 -28.14
CA SER A 152 -14.00 -7.84 -28.16
C SER A 152 -15.52 -7.62 -28.16
N THR A 153 -16.00 -6.60 -27.46
CA THR A 153 -17.42 -6.25 -27.45
C THR A 153 -17.92 -5.78 -28.81
N ILE A 154 -17.11 -4.97 -29.53
CA ILE A 154 -17.42 -4.52 -30.89
C ILE A 154 -17.47 -5.71 -31.83
N ASN A 155 -16.43 -6.57 -31.82
CA ASN A 155 -16.36 -7.75 -32.68
C ASN A 155 -17.55 -8.70 -32.43
N LEU A 156 -17.93 -8.91 -31.17
CA LEU A 156 -19.08 -9.73 -30.82
C LEU A 156 -20.40 -9.08 -31.28
N ALA A 157 -20.51 -7.75 -31.24
CA ALA A 157 -21.65 -7.01 -31.75
C ALA A 157 -21.77 -7.18 -33.28
N ASP A 158 -20.65 -7.04 -34.03
CA ASP A 158 -20.60 -7.27 -35.45
C ASP A 158 -21.07 -8.67 -35.82
N MET A 159 -20.61 -9.71 -35.09
CA MET A 159 -21.04 -11.10 -35.33
C MET A 159 -22.52 -11.33 -35.05
N ASN A 160 -23.05 -10.71 -33.98
CA ASN A 160 -24.50 -10.79 -33.69
C ASN A 160 -25.32 -10.10 -34.79
N MET A 161 -24.83 -8.97 -35.32
CA MET A 161 -25.48 -8.28 -36.43
C MET A 161 -25.49 -9.17 -37.70
N LEU A 162 -24.35 -9.75 -38.04
CA LEU A 162 -24.24 -10.68 -39.20
C LEU A 162 -25.17 -11.90 -39.05
N ASN A 163 -25.35 -12.42 -37.83
CA ASN A 163 -26.25 -13.53 -37.53
C ASN A 163 -27.73 -13.08 -37.42
N GLY A 164 -28.03 -11.82 -37.68
CA GLY A 164 -29.41 -11.27 -37.60
C GLY A 164 -29.94 -11.10 -36.18
N GLN A 165 -29.13 -11.26 -35.16
CA GLN A 165 -29.45 -11.04 -33.74
C GLN A 165 -29.35 -9.55 -33.39
N LEU A 166 -30.14 -8.73 -34.10
CA LEU A 166 -30.08 -7.26 -34.03
C LEU A 166 -30.30 -6.71 -32.61
N PRO A 167 -31.20 -7.19 -31.78
CA PRO A 167 -31.34 -6.74 -30.38
C PRO A 167 -30.05 -6.89 -29.60
N LYS A 168 -29.40 -8.07 -29.69
CA LYS A 168 -28.16 -8.36 -28.96
C LYS A 168 -26.98 -7.54 -29.51
N ALA A 169 -26.93 -7.36 -30.83
CA ALA A 169 -25.93 -6.48 -31.46
C ALA A 169 -26.04 -5.06 -30.95
N SER A 170 -27.26 -4.52 -30.90
CA SER A 170 -27.50 -3.18 -30.35
C SER A 170 -27.11 -3.04 -28.88
N GLU A 171 -27.43 -4.03 -28.07
CA GLU A 171 -27.03 -4.05 -26.66
C GLU A 171 -25.51 -3.99 -26.53
N LEU A 172 -24.79 -4.84 -27.25
CA LEU A 172 -23.33 -4.90 -27.23
C LEU A 172 -22.69 -3.60 -27.76
N TYR A 173 -23.16 -3.03 -28.87
CA TYR A 173 -22.63 -1.75 -29.36
C TYR A 173 -22.87 -0.60 -28.36
N ARG A 174 -24.01 -0.58 -27.68
CA ARG A 174 -24.26 0.43 -26.63
C ARG A 174 -23.36 0.22 -25.43
N TYR A 175 -23.12 -1.04 -25.04
CA TYR A 175 -22.13 -1.35 -24.02
C TYR A 175 -20.74 -0.94 -24.46
N ALA A 176 -20.37 -1.19 -25.72
CA ALA A 176 -19.11 -0.71 -26.30
C ALA A 176 -19.01 0.82 -26.26
N LEU A 177 -20.09 1.55 -26.56
CA LEU A 177 -20.11 3.01 -26.47
C LEU A 177 -19.91 3.50 -25.04
N PHE A 178 -20.52 2.82 -24.06
CA PHE A 178 -20.28 3.09 -22.65
C PHE A 178 -18.82 2.82 -22.24
N LEU A 179 -18.23 1.70 -22.68
CA LEU A 179 -16.82 1.40 -22.44
C LEU A 179 -15.90 2.44 -23.08
N CYS A 180 -16.21 2.86 -24.32
CA CYS A 180 -15.51 3.91 -25.05
C CYS A 180 -15.47 5.23 -24.24
N ASP A 181 -16.61 5.64 -23.69
CA ASP A 181 -16.70 6.84 -22.85
C ASP A 181 -15.94 6.67 -21.53
N SER A 182 -16.08 5.51 -20.87
CA SER A 182 -15.43 5.19 -19.59
C SER A 182 -13.92 5.11 -19.69
N LEU A 183 -13.41 4.52 -20.78
CA LEU A 183 -11.98 4.36 -21.06
C LEU A 183 -11.37 5.59 -21.76
N ARG A 184 -12.20 6.61 -22.07
CA ARG A 184 -11.80 7.79 -22.84
C ARG A 184 -11.19 7.46 -24.20
N ASP A 185 -11.58 6.32 -24.78
CA ASP A 185 -11.14 5.93 -26.10
C ASP A 185 -11.96 6.67 -27.17
N GLN A 186 -11.28 7.49 -27.96
CA GLN A 186 -11.94 8.26 -29.01
C GLN A 186 -11.90 7.56 -30.38
N ARG A 187 -11.02 6.57 -30.56
CA ARG A 187 -10.81 5.89 -31.84
C ARG A 187 -11.95 4.92 -32.17
N SER A 188 -12.47 4.19 -31.19
CA SER A 188 -13.55 3.23 -31.40
C SER A 188 -14.93 3.86 -31.55
N ARG A 189 -15.07 5.16 -31.28
CA ARG A 189 -16.37 5.84 -31.24
C ARG A 189 -17.07 5.86 -32.60
N VAL A 190 -16.34 6.14 -33.67
CA VAL A 190 -16.91 6.21 -35.04
C VAL A 190 -17.35 4.82 -35.51
N PRO A 191 -16.53 3.76 -35.45
CA PRO A 191 -16.97 2.41 -35.77
C PRO A 191 -18.22 1.97 -35.02
N ILE A 192 -18.28 2.21 -33.68
CA ILE A 192 -19.46 1.86 -32.86
C ILE A 192 -20.71 2.61 -33.32
N CYS A 193 -20.60 3.90 -33.61
CA CYS A 193 -21.74 4.70 -34.10
C CYS A 193 -22.17 4.23 -35.50
N VAL A 194 -21.26 3.83 -36.38
CA VAL A 194 -21.58 3.23 -37.67
C VAL A 194 -22.33 1.91 -37.49
N GLY A 195 -21.85 1.02 -36.62
CA GLY A 195 -22.52 -0.26 -36.28
C GLY A 195 -23.93 -0.04 -35.74
N LEU A 196 -24.11 0.90 -34.80
CA LEU A 196 -25.46 1.26 -34.32
C LEU A 196 -26.35 1.81 -35.44
N GLY A 197 -25.80 2.66 -36.31
CA GLY A 197 -26.51 3.17 -37.48
C GLY A 197 -27.00 2.05 -38.39
N GLN A 198 -26.14 1.02 -38.64
CA GLN A 198 -26.48 -0.16 -39.43
C GLN A 198 -27.57 -1.00 -38.75
N VAL A 199 -27.44 -1.26 -37.43
CA VAL A 199 -28.45 -2.03 -36.69
C VAL A 199 -29.82 -1.33 -36.74
N TYR A 200 -29.89 -0.02 -36.54
CA TYR A 200 -31.13 0.72 -36.61
C TYR A 200 -31.69 0.83 -38.05
N MET A 201 -30.82 0.90 -39.06
CA MET A 201 -31.20 0.81 -40.46
C MET A 201 -31.88 -0.56 -40.76
N GLU A 202 -31.26 -1.66 -40.32
CA GLU A 202 -31.80 -3.02 -40.48
C GLU A 202 -33.18 -3.19 -39.78
N LEU A 203 -33.42 -2.46 -38.71
CA LEU A 203 -34.67 -2.37 -37.99
C LEU A 203 -35.66 -1.36 -38.60
N GLU A 204 -35.32 -0.74 -39.74
CA GLU A 204 -36.10 0.29 -40.40
C GLU A 204 -36.42 1.53 -39.54
N ASN A 205 -35.60 1.72 -38.46
CA ASN A 205 -35.69 2.91 -37.62
C ASN A 205 -34.68 3.96 -38.14
N TYR A 206 -35.00 4.53 -39.28
CA TYR A 206 -34.13 5.48 -40.00
C TYR A 206 -33.84 6.76 -39.18
N PRO A 207 -34.79 7.33 -38.40
CA PRO A 207 -34.46 8.48 -37.56
C PRO A 207 -33.29 8.22 -36.58
N GLU A 208 -33.30 7.08 -35.91
CA GLU A 208 -32.20 6.69 -35.00
C GLU A 208 -30.94 6.31 -35.78
N ALA A 209 -31.04 5.60 -36.91
CA ALA A 209 -29.89 5.34 -37.79
C ALA A 209 -29.18 6.64 -38.17
N HIS A 210 -29.90 7.63 -38.67
CA HIS A 210 -29.34 8.95 -39.00
C HIS A 210 -28.77 9.69 -37.79
N ARG A 211 -29.37 9.52 -36.62
CA ARG A 211 -28.82 10.10 -35.39
C ARG A 211 -27.41 9.59 -35.14
N TYR A 212 -27.19 8.25 -35.22
CA TYR A 212 -25.88 7.67 -35.02
C TYR A 212 -24.92 8.00 -36.15
N PHE A 213 -25.33 8.01 -37.42
CA PHE A 213 -24.50 8.45 -38.53
C PHE A 213 -24.07 9.93 -38.37
N ARG A 214 -24.95 10.80 -37.88
CA ARG A 214 -24.57 12.20 -37.55
C ARG A 214 -23.55 12.25 -36.40
N LEU A 215 -23.66 11.41 -35.42
CA LEU A 215 -22.65 11.33 -34.35
C LEU A 215 -21.29 10.86 -34.90
N ALA A 216 -21.26 9.89 -35.79
CA ALA A 216 -20.06 9.40 -36.47
C ALA A 216 -19.43 10.50 -37.35
N SER A 217 -20.24 11.26 -38.15
CA SER A 217 -19.76 12.27 -39.08
C SER A 217 -18.93 13.37 -38.43
N ARG A 218 -19.25 13.74 -37.18
CA ARG A 218 -18.54 14.81 -36.44
C ARG A 218 -17.04 14.57 -36.30
N ARG A 219 -16.59 13.30 -36.37
CA ARG A 219 -15.17 12.89 -36.18
C ARG A 219 -14.60 12.13 -37.37
N LEU A 220 -15.39 11.91 -38.39
CA LEU A 220 -15.07 11.06 -39.54
C LEU A 220 -13.77 11.46 -40.26
N LYS A 221 -13.48 12.75 -40.38
CA LYS A 221 -12.30 13.28 -41.09
C LYS A 221 -10.97 12.81 -40.46
N GLY A 222 -10.97 12.48 -39.18
CA GLY A 222 -9.78 11.97 -38.48
C GLY A 222 -9.62 10.45 -38.49
N GLU A 223 -10.56 9.73 -39.13
CA GLU A 223 -10.59 8.28 -39.18
C GLU A 223 -9.80 7.72 -40.36
N THR A 224 -9.53 6.40 -40.31
CA THR A 224 -8.88 5.66 -41.39
C THR A 224 -9.75 5.70 -42.65
N LEU A 225 -9.11 5.56 -43.82
CA LEU A 225 -9.82 5.49 -45.10
C LEU A 225 -10.85 4.36 -45.12
N GLN A 226 -10.55 3.24 -44.46
CA GLN A 226 -11.47 2.11 -44.34
C GLN A 226 -12.71 2.46 -43.51
N THR A 227 -12.55 3.14 -42.38
CA THR A 227 -13.69 3.63 -41.56
C THR A 227 -14.54 4.64 -42.35
N GLN A 228 -13.90 5.54 -43.10
CA GLN A 228 -14.60 6.51 -43.94
C GLN A 228 -15.37 5.80 -45.06
N TYR A 229 -14.79 4.80 -45.71
CA TYR A 229 -15.47 3.94 -46.69
C TYR A 229 -16.71 3.28 -46.08
N LEU A 230 -16.57 2.57 -44.95
CA LEU A 230 -17.66 1.87 -44.26
C LEU A 230 -18.80 2.82 -43.85
N TYR A 231 -18.46 4.00 -43.36
CA TYR A 231 -19.44 5.01 -43.02
C TYR A 231 -20.29 5.43 -44.22
N HIS A 232 -19.64 5.80 -45.35
CA HIS A 232 -20.35 6.26 -46.56
C HIS A 232 -21.13 5.14 -47.24
N LEU A 233 -20.61 3.91 -47.20
CA LEU A 233 -21.33 2.73 -47.71
C LEU A 233 -22.62 2.50 -46.89
N SER A 234 -22.50 2.52 -45.58
CA SER A 234 -23.63 2.28 -44.64
C SER A 234 -24.68 3.39 -44.73
N LEU A 235 -24.23 4.63 -44.84
CA LEU A 235 -25.10 5.79 -45.00
C LEU A 235 -25.84 5.73 -46.36
N GLY A 236 -25.14 5.32 -47.43
CA GLY A 236 -25.72 5.08 -48.74
C GLY A 236 -26.81 4.02 -48.70
N ASN A 237 -26.56 2.90 -48.03
CA ASN A 237 -27.55 1.83 -47.80
C ASN A 237 -28.77 2.38 -47.00
N CYS A 238 -28.56 3.20 -45.98
CA CYS A 238 -29.65 3.84 -45.24
C CYS A 238 -30.54 4.69 -46.12
N TYR A 239 -29.96 5.55 -46.93
CA TYR A 239 -30.70 6.36 -47.88
C TYR A 239 -31.43 5.53 -48.95
N TYR A 240 -30.82 4.43 -49.42
CA TYR A 240 -31.42 3.48 -50.35
C TYR A 240 -32.72 2.86 -49.79
N TYR A 241 -32.67 2.40 -48.55
CA TYR A 241 -33.87 1.82 -47.91
C TYR A 241 -34.95 2.85 -47.58
N GLU A 242 -34.56 4.11 -47.32
CA GLU A 242 -35.48 5.24 -47.24
C GLU A 242 -36.05 5.69 -48.60
N ARG A 243 -35.61 5.08 -49.71
CA ARG A 243 -35.96 5.46 -51.10
C ARG A 243 -35.44 6.84 -51.49
N ARG A 244 -34.45 7.37 -50.82
CA ARG A 244 -33.74 8.62 -51.12
C ARG A 244 -32.59 8.36 -52.07
N TYR A 245 -32.88 7.99 -53.29
CA TYR A 245 -31.94 7.42 -54.24
C TYR A 245 -30.80 8.38 -54.63
N ASP A 246 -31.06 9.67 -54.77
CA ASP A 246 -29.99 10.65 -55.06
C ASP A 246 -28.99 10.81 -53.92
N ASP A 247 -29.48 10.76 -52.67
CA ASP A 247 -28.61 10.78 -51.50
C ASP A 247 -27.80 9.50 -51.39
N ALA A 248 -28.39 8.36 -51.72
CA ALA A 248 -27.72 7.06 -51.78
C ALA A 248 -26.57 7.06 -52.82
N LEU A 249 -26.85 7.53 -54.03
CA LEU A 249 -25.83 7.65 -55.10
C LEU A 249 -24.67 8.55 -54.68
N ARG A 250 -24.95 9.69 -54.07
CA ARG A 250 -23.88 10.59 -53.53
C ARG A 250 -22.99 9.85 -52.52
N SER A 251 -23.61 9.13 -51.60
CA SER A 251 -22.89 8.40 -50.56
C SER A 251 -22.08 7.23 -51.12
N PHE A 252 -22.64 6.46 -52.05
CA PHE A 252 -21.94 5.36 -52.74
C PHE A 252 -20.77 5.82 -53.60
N ARG A 253 -20.92 6.98 -54.31
CA ARG A 253 -19.80 7.56 -55.06
C ARG A 253 -18.66 7.94 -54.12
N THR A 254 -18.98 8.56 -52.98
CA THR A 254 -17.96 8.93 -51.99
C THR A 254 -17.29 7.68 -51.39
N ALA A 255 -18.06 6.63 -51.10
CA ALA A 255 -17.52 5.34 -50.63
C ALA A 255 -16.58 4.74 -51.71
N ARG A 256 -16.98 4.77 -52.97
CA ARG A 256 -16.16 4.26 -54.11
C ARG A 256 -14.85 5.01 -54.21
N ASP A 257 -14.81 6.32 -54.03
CA ASP A 257 -13.57 7.13 -54.04
C ASP A 257 -12.61 6.68 -52.91
N PHE A 258 -13.13 6.33 -51.73
CA PHE A 258 -12.32 5.76 -50.66
C PHE A 258 -11.84 4.34 -51.00
N ALA A 259 -12.66 3.49 -51.62
CA ALA A 259 -12.27 2.16 -52.11
C ALA A 259 -11.12 2.21 -53.08
N VAL A 260 -11.15 3.19 -54.00
CA VAL A 260 -10.06 3.45 -54.97
C VAL A 260 -8.76 3.85 -54.23
N LYS A 261 -8.85 4.80 -53.27
CA LYS A 261 -7.70 5.24 -52.47
C LYS A 261 -7.11 4.11 -51.62
N LEU A 262 -7.93 3.15 -51.22
CA LEU A 262 -7.51 1.94 -50.50
C LEU A 262 -6.91 0.86 -51.42
N ASN A 263 -7.01 1.06 -52.74
CA ASN A 263 -6.67 0.06 -53.73
C ASN A 263 -7.36 -1.30 -53.48
N ASN A 264 -8.63 -1.25 -53.03
CA ASN A 264 -9.43 -2.43 -52.68
C ASN A 264 -10.53 -2.65 -53.72
N GLU A 265 -10.28 -3.60 -54.60
CA GLU A 265 -11.17 -3.95 -55.73
C GLU A 265 -12.53 -4.51 -55.24
N GLY A 266 -12.55 -5.31 -54.15
CA GLY A 266 -13.80 -5.85 -53.59
C GLY A 266 -14.71 -4.73 -53.04
N PHE A 267 -14.15 -3.71 -52.39
CA PHE A 267 -14.90 -2.55 -51.94
C PHE A 267 -15.43 -1.73 -53.10
N ARG A 268 -14.65 -1.55 -54.16
CA ARG A 268 -15.05 -0.87 -55.37
C ARG A 268 -16.26 -1.55 -56.04
N VAL A 269 -16.17 -2.87 -56.23
CA VAL A 269 -17.22 -3.71 -56.81
C VAL A 269 -18.51 -3.64 -55.98
N SER A 270 -18.42 -3.61 -54.64
CA SER A 270 -19.60 -3.45 -53.79
C SER A 270 -20.30 -2.09 -54.00
N CYS A 271 -19.54 -1.00 -54.16
CA CYS A 271 -20.11 0.31 -54.45
C CYS A 271 -20.76 0.35 -55.85
N ASP A 272 -20.07 -0.19 -56.86
CA ASP A 272 -20.57 -0.25 -58.23
C ASP A 272 -21.89 -1.04 -58.33
N ALA A 273 -21.96 -2.20 -57.61
CA ALA A 273 -23.20 -2.99 -57.53
C ALA A 273 -24.35 -2.23 -56.90
N ASN A 274 -24.10 -1.57 -55.71
CA ASN A 274 -25.12 -0.77 -55.03
C ASN A 274 -25.61 0.40 -55.91
N MET A 275 -24.71 1.11 -56.60
CA MET A 275 -25.10 2.13 -57.55
C MET A 275 -25.93 1.57 -58.70
N GLY A 276 -25.55 0.42 -59.23
CA GLY A 276 -26.30 -0.29 -60.27
C GLY A 276 -27.73 -0.62 -59.82
N GLU A 277 -27.90 -1.08 -58.57
CA GLU A 277 -29.23 -1.33 -58.00
C GLU A 277 -30.06 -0.05 -57.88
N VAL A 278 -29.45 1.07 -57.43
CA VAL A 278 -30.18 2.35 -57.34
C VAL A 278 -30.62 2.80 -58.74
N TYR A 279 -29.78 2.69 -59.75
CA TYR A 279 -30.15 3.05 -61.11
C TYR A 279 -31.26 2.16 -61.66
N LEU A 280 -31.27 0.88 -61.34
CA LEU A 280 -32.40 0.01 -61.65
C LEU A 280 -33.70 0.43 -60.95
N MET A 281 -33.68 0.93 -59.74
CA MET A 281 -34.83 1.46 -59.03
C MET A 281 -35.35 2.80 -59.65
N LEU A 282 -34.48 3.56 -60.30
CA LEU A 282 -34.76 4.79 -61.02
C LEU A 282 -35.16 4.57 -62.48
N ASP A 283 -35.14 3.32 -62.95
CA ASP A 283 -35.35 2.91 -64.35
C ASP A 283 -34.31 3.52 -65.33
N ASP A 284 -33.15 3.87 -64.81
CA ASP A 284 -32.00 4.39 -65.57
C ASP A 284 -31.12 3.22 -66.02
N LEU A 285 -31.59 2.49 -67.03
CA LEU A 285 -30.95 1.28 -67.51
C LEU A 285 -29.53 1.48 -68.10
N PRO A 286 -29.23 2.61 -68.81
CA PRO A 286 -27.86 2.85 -69.28
C PRO A 286 -26.82 2.96 -68.15
N HIS A 287 -27.10 3.71 -67.11
CA HIS A 287 -26.20 3.86 -65.97
C HIS A 287 -26.14 2.56 -65.14
N ALA A 288 -27.29 1.88 -64.95
CA ALA A 288 -27.33 0.55 -64.29
C ALA A 288 -26.37 -0.46 -65.03
N ARG A 289 -26.48 -0.49 -66.34
CA ARG A 289 -25.57 -1.36 -67.16
C ARG A 289 -24.11 -1.00 -66.98
N ALA A 290 -23.76 0.27 -67.07
CA ALA A 290 -22.39 0.74 -66.89
C ALA A 290 -21.80 0.33 -65.56
N CYS A 291 -22.54 0.46 -64.47
CA CYS A 291 -22.12 0.04 -63.14
C CYS A 291 -21.97 -1.50 -63.01
N LEU A 292 -22.95 -2.26 -63.50
CA LEU A 292 -22.94 -3.72 -63.39
C LEU A 292 -21.91 -4.40 -64.30
N ASP A 293 -21.58 -3.79 -65.46
CA ASP A 293 -20.50 -4.27 -66.34
C ASP A 293 -19.14 -4.13 -65.65
N LEU A 294 -18.92 -3.11 -64.84
CA LEU A 294 -17.69 -2.99 -64.02
C LEU A 294 -17.58 -4.07 -62.92
N CYS A 295 -18.66 -4.71 -62.52
CA CYS A 295 -18.65 -5.81 -61.56
C CYS A 295 -18.36 -7.20 -62.15
N LYS A 296 -18.60 -7.39 -63.46
CA LYS A 296 -18.49 -8.71 -64.12
C LYS A 296 -17.13 -9.37 -64.01
N PRO A 297 -15.98 -8.67 -64.17
CA PRO A 297 -14.66 -9.28 -64.10
C PRO A 297 -14.38 -9.94 -62.74
N ALA A 298 -14.94 -9.37 -61.64
CA ALA A 298 -14.73 -9.84 -60.28
C ALA A 298 -15.59 -11.06 -59.90
N LEU A 299 -16.61 -11.42 -60.68
CA LEU A 299 -17.55 -12.50 -60.36
C LEU A 299 -16.95 -13.92 -60.35
N GLY A 300 -15.77 -14.11 -60.89
CA GLY A 300 -15.01 -15.37 -60.90
C GLY A 300 -14.02 -15.51 -59.77
N ASP A 301 -13.69 -14.43 -59.08
CA ASP A 301 -12.67 -14.38 -58.04
C ASP A 301 -13.31 -14.38 -56.63
N ARG A 302 -13.21 -15.53 -55.93
CA ARG A 302 -13.72 -15.68 -54.56
C ARG A 302 -12.96 -14.87 -53.51
N LEU A 303 -11.75 -14.39 -53.83
CA LEU A 303 -10.96 -13.51 -52.95
C LEU A 303 -11.46 -12.08 -52.98
N LEU A 304 -12.03 -11.68 -54.13
CA LEU A 304 -12.55 -10.32 -54.33
C LEU A 304 -14.01 -10.20 -53.89
N VAL A 305 -14.83 -11.24 -54.14
CA VAL A 305 -16.27 -11.21 -53.88
C VAL A 305 -16.72 -12.55 -53.25
N ASN A 306 -17.27 -12.46 -52.05
CA ASN A 306 -17.82 -13.64 -51.37
C ASN A 306 -19.06 -14.22 -52.09
N ALA A 307 -19.53 -15.38 -51.69
CA ALA A 307 -20.64 -16.11 -52.34
C ALA A 307 -21.94 -15.27 -52.34
N ASP A 308 -22.27 -14.58 -51.22
CA ASP A 308 -23.48 -13.80 -51.07
C ASP A 308 -23.46 -12.54 -51.99
N ASN A 309 -22.33 -11.84 -52.05
CA ASN A 309 -22.17 -10.70 -52.95
C ASN A 309 -22.16 -11.14 -54.42
N THR A 310 -21.53 -12.28 -54.73
CA THR A 310 -21.59 -12.88 -56.09
C THR A 310 -23.01 -13.16 -56.50
N PHE A 311 -23.81 -13.77 -55.63
CA PHE A 311 -25.24 -14.03 -55.87
C PHE A 311 -26.02 -12.73 -56.07
N TYR A 312 -25.81 -11.74 -55.17
CA TYR A 312 -26.42 -10.44 -55.24
C TYR A 312 -26.16 -9.72 -56.58
N ILE A 313 -24.90 -9.63 -56.97
CA ILE A 313 -24.52 -8.99 -58.28
C ILE A 313 -25.12 -9.73 -59.45
N LYS A 314 -25.07 -11.10 -59.50
CA LYS A 314 -25.69 -11.88 -60.54
C LYS A 314 -27.20 -11.66 -60.61
N SER A 315 -27.88 -11.48 -59.47
CA SER A 315 -29.29 -11.16 -59.40
C SER A 315 -29.63 -9.77 -59.96
N LEU A 316 -28.75 -8.78 -59.75
CA LEU A 316 -28.89 -7.42 -60.35
C LEU A 316 -28.69 -7.46 -61.87
N VAL A 317 -27.71 -8.24 -62.37
CA VAL A 317 -27.52 -8.43 -63.81
C VAL A 317 -28.75 -9.10 -64.42
N ALA A 318 -29.42 -10.04 -63.73
CA ALA A 318 -30.67 -10.63 -64.16
C ALA A 318 -31.82 -9.61 -64.17
N ASP A 319 -31.94 -8.75 -63.16
CA ASP A 319 -32.94 -7.65 -63.13
C ASP A 319 -32.77 -6.69 -64.28
N LEU A 320 -31.53 -6.32 -64.60
CA LEU A 320 -31.20 -5.48 -65.78
C LEU A 320 -31.66 -6.17 -67.08
N ALA A 321 -31.32 -7.46 -67.25
CA ALA A 321 -31.68 -8.19 -68.45
C ALA A 321 -33.24 -8.32 -68.58
N ILE A 322 -33.96 -8.49 -67.48
CA ILE A 322 -35.44 -8.48 -67.47
C ILE A 322 -35.97 -7.09 -67.91
N ALA A 323 -35.41 -6.01 -67.33
CA ALA A 323 -35.85 -4.66 -67.66
C ALA A 323 -35.63 -4.32 -69.14
N GLU A 324 -34.52 -4.79 -69.73
CA GLU A 324 -34.19 -4.59 -71.14
C GLU A 324 -34.91 -5.55 -72.09
N GLY A 325 -35.71 -6.48 -71.57
CA GLY A 325 -36.41 -7.44 -72.42
C GLY A 325 -35.57 -8.66 -72.89
N ARG A 326 -34.34 -8.82 -72.40
CA ARG A 326 -33.37 -9.90 -72.76
C ARG A 326 -33.56 -11.13 -71.87
N THR A 327 -34.82 -11.66 -71.86
CA THR A 327 -35.26 -12.73 -70.94
C THR A 327 -34.53 -14.06 -71.17
N SER A 328 -34.00 -14.35 -72.34
CA SER A 328 -33.23 -15.53 -72.62
C SER A 328 -31.95 -15.68 -71.76
N GLN A 329 -31.33 -14.56 -71.38
CA GLN A 329 -30.10 -14.52 -70.57
C GLN A 329 -30.40 -14.81 -69.07
N VAL A 330 -31.65 -14.67 -68.68
CA VAL A 330 -32.11 -14.91 -67.28
C VAL A 330 -32.46 -16.36 -67.02
N LYS A 331 -32.82 -17.13 -68.07
CA LYS A 331 -33.26 -18.51 -67.97
C LYS A 331 -32.26 -19.39 -67.21
N ASP A 332 -30.95 -19.25 -67.50
CA ASP A 332 -29.85 -19.97 -66.83
C ASP A 332 -29.70 -19.58 -65.37
N PHE A 333 -29.84 -18.32 -65.08
CA PHE A 333 -29.78 -17.81 -63.67
C PHE A 333 -30.97 -18.34 -62.86
N VAL A 334 -32.14 -18.33 -63.45
CA VAL A 334 -33.38 -18.85 -62.82
C VAL A 334 -33.35 -20.36 -62.61
N SER A 335 -32.87 -21.14 -63.58
CA SER A 335 -32.77 -22.61 -63.50
C SER A 335 -31.78 -23.04 -62.40
N ARG A 336 -30.71 -22.31 -62.18
CA ARG A 336 -29.71 -22.58 -61.14
C ARG A 336 -30.10 -21.97 -59.77
N ALA A 337 -31.11 -21.14 -59.71
CA ALA A 337 -31.57 -20.51 -58.45
C ALA A 337 -32.25 -21.52 -57.49
N SER A 338 -32.58 -22.72 -57.95
CA SER A 338 -32.97 -23.84 -57.06
C SER A 338 -31.83 -24.32 -56.14
N ASP A 339 -30.55 -24.00 -56.46
CA ASP A 339 -29.39 -24.24 -55.57
C ASP A 339 -29.26 -23.15 -54.50
N SER A 340 -30.29 -22.38 -54.22
CA SER A 340 -30.37 -21.28 -53.24
C SER A 340 -30.17 -21.71 -51.79
N LEU A 341 -29.87 -22.97 -51.51
CA LEU A 341 -29.34 -23.45 -50.21
C LEU A 341 -27.99 -22.85 -49.81
N LEU A 342 -27.30 -22.19 -50.74
CA LEU A 342 -26.00 -21.52 -50.50
C LEU A 342 -26.13 -20.06 -50.01
N VAL A 343 -27.36 -19.49 -50.06
CA VAL A 343 -27.56 -18.07 -49.67
C VAL A 343 -28.19 -18.01 -48.27
N SER A 344 -27.35 -17.66 -47.29
CA SER A 344 -27.74 -17.61 -45.88
C SER A 344 -28.55 -16.36 -45.50
N SER A 345 -28.63 -15.31 -46.35
CA SER A 345 -29.31 -14.08 -46.04
C SER A 345 -30.80 -14.06 -46.44
N PRO A 346 -31.74 -14.03 -45.48
CA PRO A 346 -33.18 -13.92 -45.77
C PRO A 346 -33.53 -12.70 -46.64
N ARG A 347 -32.75 -11.60 -46.51
CA ARG A 347 -32.92 -10.37 -47.29
C ARG A 347 -32.62 -10.60 -48.75
N TYR A 348 -31.52 -11.27 -49.09
CA TYR A 348 -31.18 -11.59 -50.49
C TYR A 348 -32.17 -12.55 -51.09
N LEU A 349 -32.66 -13.53 -50.34
CA LEU A 349 -33.75 -14.45 -50.76
C LEU A 349 -35.06 -13.70 -51.03
N MET A 350 -35.46 -12.77 -50.18
CA MET A 350 -36.64 -11.93 -50.39
C MET A 350 -36.51 -11.15 -51.71
N LEU A 351 -35.37 -10.47 -51.90
CA LEU A 351 -35.12 -9.66 -53.11
C LEU A 351 -35.09 -10.56 -54.35
N HIS A 352 -34.45 -11.69 -54.25
CA HIS A 352 -34.36 -12.70 -55.37
C HIS A 352 -35.76 -13.19 -55.77
N TYR A 353 -36.60 -13.63 -54.84
CA TYR A 353 -37.93 -14.07 -55.14
C TYR A 353 -38.83 -12.95 -55.68
N ARG A 354 -38.64 -11.70 -55.25
CA ARG A 354 -39.29 -10.52 -55.86
C ARG A 354 -38.88 -10.35 -57.32
N ARG A 355 -37.63 -10.60 -57.67
CA ARG A 355 -37.10 -10.53 -59.01
C ARG A 355 -37.67 -11.66 -59.88
N LEU A 356 -37.68 -12.87 -59.36
CA LEU A 356 -38.28 -14.04 -60.04
C LEU A 356 -39.77 -13.84 -60.31
N GLN A 357 -40.50 -13.19 -59.35
CA GLN A 357 -41.88 -12.84 -59.54
C GLN A 357 -42.05 -11.90 -60.74
N ARG A 358 -41.23 -10.84 -60.82
CA ARG A 358 -41.29 -9.85 -61.95
C ARG A 358 -40.97 -10.57 -63.27
N TYR A 359 -39.99 -11.45 -63.28
CA TYR A 359 -39.63 -12.22 -64.47
C TYR A 359 -40.80 -13.14 -64.90
N ALA A 360 -41.36 -13.92 -63.99
CA ALA A 360 -42.49 -14.82 -64.29
C ALA A 360 -43.74 -14.02 -64.74
N ALA A 361 -44.02 -12.87 -64.13
CA ALA A 361 -45.13 -12.04 -64.52
C ALA A 361 -44.98 -11.47 -65.97
N ARG A 362 -43.76 -11.06 -66.31
CA ARG A 362 -43.43 -10.54 -67.67
C ARG A 362 -43.52 -11.63 -68.76
N ASP A 363 -43.26 -12.87 -68.35
CA ASP A 363 -43.33 -14.07 -69.18
C ASP A 363 -44.74 -14.72 -69.16
N HIS A 364 -45.76 -14.00 -68.59
CA HIS A 364 -47.14 -14.44 -68.41
C HIS A 364 -47.34 -15.75 -67.62
N ARG A 365 -46.34 -16.18 -66.81
CA ARG A 365 -46.37 -17.35 -65.96
C ARG A 365 -46.94 -17.00 -64.57
N TRP A 366 -48.25 -16.76 -64.54
CA TRP A 366 -48.93 -16.18 -63.36
C TRP A 366 -48.88 -17.09 -62.12
N GLN A 367 -48.90 -18.41 -62.34
CA GLN A 367 -48.78 -19.37 -61.23
C GLN A 367 -47.42 -19.33 -60.55
N ASP A 368 -46.34 -19.26 -61.35
CA ASP A 368 -44.98 -19.12 -60.84
C ASP A 368 -44.78 -17.75 -60.16
N ALA A 369 -45.33 -16.69 -60.81
CA ALA A 369 -45.29 -15.34 -60.23
C ALA A 369 -45.92 -15.28 -58.84
N TYR A 370 -47.11 -15.90 -58.66
CA TYR A 370 -47.77 -15.99 -57.37
C TYR A 370 -46.94 -16.78 -56.32
N ARG A 371 -46.35 -17.92 -56.76
CA ARG A 371 -45.48 -18.73 -55.91
C ARG A 371 -44.26 -17.95 -55.44
N TYR A 372 -43.61 -17.26 -56.31
CA TYR A 372 -42.45 -16.41 -55.98
C TYR A 372 -42.82 -15.22 -55.09
N GLN A 373 -43.98 -14.61 -55.33
CA GLN A 373 -44.53 -13.54 -54.48
C GLN A 373 -44.74 -14.03 -53.05
N SER A 374 -45.37 -15.20 -52.87
CA SER A 374 -45.60 -15.84 -51.58
C SER A 374 -44.30 -16.13 -50.83
N LEU A 375 -43.27 -16.60 -51.52
CA LEU A 375 -41.95 -16.81 -50.94
C LEU A 375 -41.27 -15.47 -50.56
N SER A 376 -41.38 -14.44 -51.40
CA SER A 376 -40.83 -13.12 -51.09
C SER A 376 -41.48 -12.50 -49.84
N VAL A 377 -42.80 -12.59 -49.75
CA VAL A 377 -43.57 -12.12 -48.57
C VAL A 377 -43.15 -12.89 -47.31
N ARG A 378 -43.04 -14.25 -47.41
CA ARG A 378 -42.62 -15.10 -46.28
C ARG A 378 -41.24 -14.69 -45.72
N TYR A 379 -40.29 -14.41 -46.60
CA TYR A 379 -38.98 -13.92 -46.15
C TYR A 379 -39.03 -12.46 -45.65
N ALA A 380 -39.88 -11.60 -46.22
CA ALA A 380 -40.13 -10.26 -45.74
C ALA A 380 -40.69 -10.24 -44.30
N ASP A 381 -41.68 -11.13 -44.03
CA ASP A 381 -42.29 -11.23 -42.71
C ASP A 381 -41.30 -11.71 -41.64
N SER A 382 -40.36 -12.59 -42.02
CA SER A 382 -39.30 -13.01 -41.11
C SER A 382 -38.34 -11.85 -40.76
N LEU A 383 -38.16 -10.88 -41.65
CA LEU A 383 -37.34 -9.70 -41.42
C LEU A 383 -38.08 -8.61 -40.65
N ASN A 384 -39.38 -8.47 -40.86
CA ASN A 384 -40.22 -7.41 -40.29
C ASN A 384 -40.78 -7.73 -38.89
N ASN A 385 -40.01 -8.42 -38.09
CA ASN A 385 -40.48 -8.84 -36.78
C ASN A 385 -40.76 -7.60 -35.90
N ARG A 386 -42.06 -7.25 -35.71
CA ARG A 386 -42.51 -6.16 -34.84
C ARG A 386 -41.96 -6.29 -33.42
N GLN A 387 -41.75 -7.52 -32.98
CA GLN A 387 -41.25 -7.83 -31.65
C GLN A 387 -39.79 -7.35 -31.49
N ALA A 388 -38.96 -7.46 -32.54
CA ALA A 388 -37.58 -6.93 -32.53
C ALA A 388 -37.57 -5.41 -32.40
N ARG A 389 -38.45 -4.69 -33.11
CA ARG A 389 -38.58 -3.22 -33.02
C ARG A 389 -39.04 -2.76 -31.64
N ASN A 390 -40.03 -3.39 -31.07
CA ASN A 390 -40.52 -3.07 -29.73
C ASN A 390 -39.50 -3.39 -28.65
N THR A 391 -38.81 -4.52 -28.76
CA THR A 391 -37.75 -4.90 -27.84
C THR A 391 -36.59 -3.90 -27.88
N MET A 392 -36.26 -3.39 -29.08
CA MET A 392 -35.23 -2.38 -29.25
C MET A 392 -35.59 -1.01 -28.64
N ALA A 393 -36.85 -0.57 -28.82
CA ALA A 393 -37.34 0.66 -28.22
C ALA A 393 -37.34 0.55 -26.68
N GLU A 394 -37.72 -0.58 -26.15
CA GLU A 394 -37.70 -0.86 -24.71
C GLU A 394 -36.25 -0.92 -24.17
N MET A 395 -35.34 -1.60 -24.88
CA MET A 395 -33.92 -1.63 -24.52
C MET A 395 -33.28 -0.23 -24.58
N ALA A 396 -33.65 0.61 -25.55
CA ALA A 396 -33.17 1.99 -25.62
C ALA A 396 -33.57 2.79 -24.38
N GLY A 397 -34.82 2.63 -23.95
CA GLY A 397 -35.33 3.30 -22.73
C GLY A 397 -34.72 2.78 -21.44
N ARG A 398 -34.47 1.46 -21.33
CA ARG A 398 -33.76 0.85 -20.18
C ARG A 398 -32.31 1.31 -20.15
N TYR A 399 -31.63 1.32 -21.27
CA TYR A 399 -30.23 1.74 -21.33
C TYR A 399 -30.00 3.19 -20.92
N GLN A 400 -30.88 4.12 -21.27
CA GLN A 400 -30.77 5.48 -20.78
C GLN A 400 -30.86 5.56 -19.25
N ARG A 401 -31.69 4.72 -18.64
CA ARG A 401 -31.79 4.60 -17.18
C ARG A 401 -30.56 3.91 -16.59
N ASP A 402 -30.13 2.78 -17.19
CA ASP A 402 -29.01 1.98 -16.69
C ASP A 402 -27.66 2.70 -16.85
N THR A 403 -27.45 3.48 -17.92
CA THR A 403 -26.24 4.29 -18.05
C THR A 403 -26.17 5.41 -17.02
N THR A 404 -27.31 5.97 -16.64
CA THR A 404 -27.35 6.99 -15.59
C THR A 404 -27.04 6.34 -14.24
N LEU A 405 -27.64 5.20 -13.94
CA LEU A 405 -27.37 4.40 -12.73
C LEU A 405 -25.91 3.90 -12.72
N LEU A 406 -25.40 3.40 -13.85
CA LEU A 406 -24.04 2.90 -13.96
C LEU A 406 -22.99 4.00 -13.84
N ARG A 407 -23.26 5.19 -14.41
CA ARG A 407 -22.43 6.39 -14.16
C ARG A 407 -22.42 6.81 -12.70
N GLN A 408 -23.58 6.73 -12.05
CA GLN A 408 -23.66 6.98 -10.61
C GLN A 408 -22.88 5.92 -9.82
N HIS A 409 -23.02 4.62 -10.16
CA HIS A 409 -22.26 3.55 -9.51
C HIS A 409 -20.75 3.67 -9.74
N LEU A 410 -20.31 4.04 -10.95
CA LEU A 410 -18.89 4.28 -11.23
C LEU A 410 -18.38 5.53 -10.48
N ALA A 411 -19.16 6.60 -10.42
CA ALA A 411 -18.79 7.76 -9.62
C ALA A 411 -18.69 7.42 -8.13
N ILE A 412 -19.62 6.62 -7.62
CA ILE A 412 -19.60 6.12 -6.24
C ILE A 412 -18.39 5.21 -6.01
N ALA A 413 -18.10 4.29 -6.94
CA ALA A 413 -16.93 3.41 -6.86
C ALA A 413 -15.60 4.17 -6.93
N ASP A 414 -15.51 5.18 -7.80
CA ASP A 414 -14.34 6.06 -7.89
C ASP A 414 -14.17 6.92 -6.63
N TYR A 415 -15.30 7.39 -6.08
CA TYR A 415 -15.30 8.10 -4.78
C TYR A 415 -14.87 7.18 -3.64
N ALA A 416 -15.37 5.94 -3.62
CA ALA A 416 -14.97 4.95 -2.62
C ALA A 416 -13.48 4.58 -2.74
N ALA A 417 -12.98 4.38 -3.97
CA ALA A 417 -11.57 4.10 -4.22
C ALA A 417 -10.66 5.27 -3.82
N ARG A 418 -11.09 6.53 -4.07
CA ARG A 418 -10.35 7.72 -3.60
C ARG A 418 -10.36 7.84 -2.08
N ASN A 419 -11.51 7.56 -1.43
CA ASN A 419 -11.62 7.55 0.03
C ASN A 419 -10.69 6.51 0.66
N VAL A 420 -10.66 5.29 0.13
CA VAL A 420 -9.75 4.24 0.62
C VAL A 420 -8.29 4.66 0.45
N ARG A 421 -7.92 5.26 -0.68
CA ARG A 421 -6.56 5.80 -0.87
C ARG A 421 -6.24 6.92 0.13
N GLN A 422 -7.17 7.85 0.34
CA GLN A 422 -6.99 8.92 1.34
C GLN A 422 -6.87 8.37 2.75
N GLN A 423 -7.71 7.40 3.13
CA GLN A 423 -7.60 6.71 4.42
C GLN A 423 -6.24 6.01 4.59
N ASN A 424 -5.75 5.33 3.55
CA ASN A 424 -4.43 4.71 3.58
C ASN A 424 -3.30 5.74 3.73
N TYR A 425 -3.38 6.89 3.08
CA TYR A 425 -2.42 7.99 3.28
C TYR A 425 -2.48 8.57 4.71
N ILE A 426 -3.68 8.73 5.27
CA ILE A 426 -3.85 9.20 6.66
C ILE A 426 -3.26 8.17 7.63
N ILE A 427 -3.56 6.88 7.45
CA ILE A 427 -2.98 5.80 8.28
C ILE A 427 -1.46 5.80 8.19
N LEU A 428 -0.91 5.93 6.99
CA LEU A 428 0.54 6.01 6.77
C LEU A 428 1.16 7.24 7.46
N ALA A 429 0.51 8.40 7.36
CA ALA A 429 0.96 9.63 8.01
C ALA A 429 0.91 9.53 9.54
N VAL A 430 -0.16 8.94 10.09
CA VAL A 430 -0.30 8.69 11.54
C VAL A 430 0.76 7.69 12.02
N ALA A 431 1.00 6.61 11.28
CA ALA A 431 2.04 5.63 11.59
C ALA A 431 3.44 6.27 11.57
N LEU A 432 3.72 7.14 10.61
CA LEU A 432 4.98 7.89 10.52
C LEU A 432 5.15 8.85 11.70
N LEU A 433 4.10 9.58 12.06
CA LEU A 433 4.11 10.47 13.22
C LEU A 433 4.31 9.69 14.53
N ALA A 434 3.65 8.54 14.68
CA ALA A 434 3.85 7.66 15.83
C ALA A 434 5.29 7.13 15.92
N LEU A 435 5.90 6.77 14.77
CA LEU A 435 7.29 6.34 14.70
C LEU A 435 8.25 7.46 15.10
N ILE A 436 8.01 8.68 14.62
CA ILE A 436 8.80 9.87 14.99
C ILE A 436 8.67 10.16 16.49
N ALA A 437 7.46 10.07 17.05
CA ALA A 437 7.23 10.26 18.47
C ALA A 437 7.94 9.18 19.31
N LEU A 438 7.88 7.92 18.86
CA LEU A 438 8.56 6.80 19.53
C LEU A 438 10.07 6.94 19.50
N THR A 439 10.63 7.30 18.35
CA THR A 439 12.07 7.55 18.22
C THR A 439 12.52 8.76 19.01
N GLY A 440 11.73 9.83 19.01
CA GLY A 440 11.99 11.03 19.82
C GLY A 440 11.98 10.72 21.33
N THR A 441 10.99 9.97 21.80
CA THR A 441 10.91 9.52 23.21
C THR A 441 12.09 8.62 23.58
N LEU A 442 12.46 7.69 22.70
CA LEU A 442 13.62 6.83 22.91
C LEU A 442 14.93 7.64 23.03
N VAL A 443 15.13 8.61 22.14
CA VAL A 443 16.30 9.52 22.19
C VAL A 443 16.32 10.32 23.50
N ILE A 444 15.17 10.86 23.91
CA ILE A 444 15.05 11.60 25.17
C ILE A 444 15.36 10.70 26.39
N VAL A 445 14.86 9.46 26.39
CA VAL A 445 15.12 8.50 27.47
C VAL A 445 16.61 8.13 27.52
N LEU A 446 17.22 7.86 26.37
CA LEU A 446 18.65 7.57 26.30
C LEU A 446 19.51 8.77 26.71
N TYR A 447 19.15 9.97 26.29
CA TYR A 447 19.82 11.21 26.69
C TYR A 447 19.72 11.43 28.21
N ARG A 448 18.50 11.29 28.79
CA ARG A 448 18.30 11.40 30.25
C ARG A 448 19.07 10.35 31.04
N ARG A 449 19.15 9.09 30.53
CA ARG A 449 19.98 8.04 31.15
C ARG A 449 21.46 8.43 31.15
N ARG A 450 22.00 8.85 30.01
CA ARG A 450 23.41 9.28 29.91
C ARG A 450 23.72 10.50 30.81
N THR A 451 22.78 11.45 30.89
CA THR A 451 22.94 12.63 31.73
C THR A 451 22.92 12.24 33.22
N ARG A 452 22.03 11.36 33.64
CA ARG A 452 21.99 10.82 35.02
C ARG A 452 23.26 10.07 35.38
N GLU A 453 23.80 9.25 34.52
CA GLU A 453 25.04 8.53 34.74
C GLU A 453 26.23 9.50 34.88
N ARG A 454 26.32 10.53 34.04
CA ARG A 454 27.34 11.58 34.13
C ARG A 454 27.21 12.38 35.43
N MET A 455 26.01 12.77 35.81
CA MET A 455 25.77 13.49 37.08
C MET A 455 26.13 12.61 38.29
N LYS A 456 25.85 11.31 38.26
CA LYS A 456 26.23 10.38 39.32
C LYS A 456 27.74 10.27 39.45
N GLN A 457 28.48 10.12 38.36
CA GLN A 457 29.92 10.08 38.35
C GLN A 457 30.56 11.39 38.83
N GLN A 458 30.00 12.54 38.47
CA GLN A 458 30.45 13.84 38.97
C GLN A 458 30.22 14.02 40.46
N MET A 459 29.06 13.53 40.98
CA MET A 459 28.74 13.58 42.39
C MET A 459 29.69 12.68 43.22
N GLU A 460 29.99 11.48 42.73
CA GLU A 460 30.96 10.56 43.34
C GLU A 460 32.34 11.22 43.41
N ARG A 461 32.84 11.81 42.32
CA ARG A 461 34.11 12.53 42.32
C ARG A 461 34.14 13.76 43.24
N MET A 462 33.04 14.51 43.32
CA MET A 462 32.93 15.66 44.23
C MET A 462 32.92 15.22 45.69
N THR A 463 32.35 14.08 46.00
CA THR A 463 32.29 13.50 47.36
C THR A 463 33.68 13.02 47.77
N GLU A 464 34.43 12.33 46.91
CA GLU A 464 35.83 11.93 47.13
C GLU A 464 36.74 13.15 47.39
N LEU A 465 36.66 14.17 46.53
CA LEU A 465 37.44 15.42 46.68
C LEU A 465 37.12 16.16 48.00
N ARG A 466 35.88 16.19 48.44
CA ARG A 466 35.47 16.78 49.74
C ARG A 466 36.00 15.98 50.93
N MET A 467 36.03 14.66 50.86
CA MET A 467 36.59 13.80 51.90
C MET A 467 38.13 14.02 52.00
N ASP A 468 38.83 14.12 50.87
CA ASP A 468 40.27 14.39 50.86
C ASP A 468 40.65 15.77 51.43
N VAL A 469 39.81 16.78 51.24
CA VAL A 469 40.04 18.14 51.82
C VAL A 469 39.84 18.11 53.35
N VAL A 470 38.93 17.32 53.87
CA VAL A 470 38.74 17.14 55.31
C VAL A 470 39.90 16.32 55.93
N ARG A 471 40.41 15.37 55.22
CA ARG A 471 41.60 14.53 55.60
C ARG A 471 42.87 15.33 55.75
N ASN A 472 43.11 16.33 54.87
CA ASN A 472 44.37 17.04 54.76
C ASN A 472 44.50 18.28 55.67
N ARG A 473 43.52 18.61 56.50
CA ARG A 473 43.60 19.83 57.37
C ARG A 473 44.59 19.76 58.54
N VAL A 474 44.93 18.56 59.00
CA VAL A 474 46.01 18.41 59.96
C VAL A 474 46.81 17.14 59.60
N SER A 475 48.08 17.28 59.34
CA SER A 475 48.92 16.07 59.09
C SER A 475 49.02 15.26 60.38
N PRO A 476 48.40 14.04 60.40
CA PRO A 476 48.48 13.16 61.60
C PRO A 476 49.90 12.90 62.03
N HIS A 477 50.76 12.69 61.05
CA HIS A 477 52.18 12.39 61.28
C HIS A 477 52.89 13.51 62.04
N TYR A 478 52.57 14.80 61.77
CA TYR A 478 53.18 15.93 62.44
C TYR A 478 52.76 15.96 63.90
N VAL A 479 51.48 15.79 64.23
CA VAL A 479 50.98 15.80 65.60
C VAL A 479 51.62 14.67 66.42
N PHE A 480 51.72 13.43 65.88
CA PHE A 480 52.36 12.30 66.57
C PHE A 480 53.86 12.48 66.76
N ASN A 481 54.55 13.09 65.80
CA ASN A 481 55.94 13.34 65.95
C ASN A 481 56.22 14.37 67.08
N VAL A 482 55.44 15.43 67.20
CA VAL A 482 55.55 16.40 68.27
C VAL A 482 55.28 15.75 69.62
N LEU A 483 54.19 14.96 69.73
CA LEU A 483 53.80 14.28 70.97
C LEU A 483 54.88 13.21 71.35
N GLY A 484 55.43 12.50 70.39
CA GLY A 484 56.48 11.52 70.59
C GLY A 484 57.81 12.13 71.12
N ILE A 485 58.05 13.40 70.81
CA ILE A 485 59.20 14.14 71.35
C ILE A 485 58.93 14.66 72.77
N VAL A 486 57.66 14.94 73.10
CA VAL A 486 57.25 15.49 74.38
C VAL A 486 57.13 14.36 75.43
N LEU A 487 56.68 13.23 75.13
CA LEU A 487 56.45 12.12 76.06
C LEU A 487 57.69 11.69 76.84
N PRO A 488 58.83 11.45 76.25
CA PRO A 488 60.09 11.13 76.99
C PRO A 488 60.52 12.21 77.95
N LYS A 489 60.22 13.47 77.68
CA LYS A 489 60.54 14.63 78.53
C LYS A 489 59.61 14.71 79.77
N LEU A 490 58.42 14.12 79.68
CA LEU A 490 57.44 14.08 80.78
C LEU A 490 57.73 12.96 81.80
N GLN A 491 58.68 12.05 81.52
CA GLN A 491 59.03 10.96 82.45
C GLN A 491 59.56 11.49 83.81
N ARG A 492 59.94 12.79 83.87
CA ARG A 492 60.31 13.45 85.14
C ARG A 492 59.04 13.77 86.04
N TYR A 493 57.85 13.64 85.50
CA TYR A 493 56.57 13.91 86.17
C TYR A 493 55.66 12.73 86.02
N PRO A 494 55.80 11.64 86.84
CA PRO A 494 55.11 10.38 86.67
C PRO A 494 53.61 10.54 86.63
N GLU A 495 53.01 11.49 87.31
CA GLU A 495 51.58 11.85 87.35
C GLU A 495 51.04 12.38 86.03
N LEU A 496 51.86 12.85 85.11
CA LEU A 496 51.45 13.39 83.81
C LEU A 496 51.61 12.37 82.66
N VAL A 497 52.37 11.29 82.87
CA VAL A 497 52.70 10.31 81.82
C VAL A 497 51.41 9.56 81.40
N GLY A 498 50.66 9.04 82.37
CA GLY A 498 49.41 8.32 82.05
C GLY A 498 48.35 9.14 81.29
N PRO A 499 48.05 10.36 81.71
CA PRO A 499 47.10 11.22 81.02
C PRO A 499 47.56 11.57 79.61
N VAL A 500 48.84 11.80 79.37
CA VAL A 500 49.36 12.16 78.02
C VAL A 500 49.40 10.96 77.10
N GLU A 501 49.69 9.75 77.58
CA GLU A 501 49.59 8.53 76.82
C GLU A 501 48.18 8.23 76.38
N LEU A 502 47.23 8.43 77.29
CA LEU A 502 45.78 8.31 76.99
C LEU A 502 45.31 9.31 75.95
N LEU A 503 45.82 10.58 76.06
CA LEU A 503 45.55 11.62 75.07
C LEU A 503 46.08 11.22 73.65
N ILE A 504 47.29 10.68 73.57
CA ILE A 504 47.88 10.20 72.35
C ILE A 504 47.04 9.06 71.73
N ASP A 505 46.57 8.10 72.55
CA ASP A 505 45.77 7.02 72.12
C ASP A 505 44.38 7.41 71.61
N VAL A 506 43.74 8.39 72.29
CA VAL A 506 42.49 8.95 71.86
C VAL A 506 42.62 9.72 70.56
N LEU A 507 43.68 10.56 70.45
CA LEU A 507 43.98 11.28 69.23
C LEU A 507 44.28 10.32 68.05
N ARG A 508 45.05 9.25 68.25
CA ARG A 508 45.33 8.21 67.28
C ARG A 508 44.05 7.50 66.85
N GLY A 509 43.25 7.06 67.80
CA GLY A 509 41.96 6.42 67.54
C GLY A 509 41.05 7.29 66.69
N ASN A 510 40.91 8.57 67.06
CA ASN A 510 40.11 9.55 66.36
C ASN A 510 40.59 9.77 64.89
N LEU A 511 41.89 9.91 64.72
CA LEU A 511 42.46 10.10 63.36
C LEU A 511 42.29 8.84 62.47
N LEU A 512 42.45 7.65 63.06
CA LEU A 512 42.22 6.38 62.33
C LEU A 512 40.76 6.15 62.03
N ALA A 513 39.84 6.53 62.95
CA ALA A 513 38.41 6.46 62.78
C ALA A 513 37.89 7.47 61.73
N SER A 514 38.40 8.71 61.77
CA SER A 514 37.99 9.75 60.83
C SER A 514 38.35 9.45 59.36
N GLY A 515 39.33 8.57 59.16
CA GLY A 515 39.74 8.09 57.86
C GLY A 515 38.89 6.92 57.27
N LYS A 516 37.96 6.40 58.02
CA LYS A 516 37.12 5.28 57.63
C LYS A 516 35.64 5.64 57.69
N VAL A 517 34.84 5.12 56.76
CA VAL A 517 33.37 5.33 56.75
C VAL A 517 32.73 4.53 57.91
N ALA A 518 33.27 3.38 58.19
CA ALA A 518 32.80 2.49 59.25
C ALA A 518 33.97 1.75 59.93
N VAL A 519 33.83 1.54 61.21
CA VAL A 519 34.79 0.84 62.07
C VAL A 519 34.12 -0.37 62.74
N PRO A 520 34.86 -1.37 63.21
CA PRO A 520 34.33 -2.39 64.10
C PRO A 520 33.73 -1.79 65.34
N LEU A 521 32.60 -2.32 65.85
CA LEU A 521 31.94 -1.85 67.08
C LEU A 521 32.84 -1.93 68.30
N CYS A 522 33.65 -2.97 68.40
CA CYS A 522 34.58 -3.11 69.51
C CYS A 522 35.65 -1.99 69.51
N ASP A 523 36.11 -1.54 68.32
CA ASP A 523 37.04 -0.41 68.18
C ASP A 523 36.39 0.92 68.60
N GLU A 524 35.14 1.15 68.22
CA GLU A 524 34.35 2.29 68.59
C GLU A 524 34.12 2.36 70.13
N LEU A 525 33.72 1.23 70.73
CA LEU A 525 33.55 1.12 72.15
C LEU A 525 34.84 1.40 72.94
N ALA A 526 35.96 0.77 72.48
CA ALA A 526 37.28 0.97 73.13
C ALA A 526 37.74 2.42 73.03
N LEU A 527 37.45 3.09 71.88
CA LEU A 527 37.79 4.51 71.70
C LEU A 527 36.97 5.40 72.62
N VAL A 528 35.70 5.12 72.83
CA VAL A 528 34.79 5.87 73.68
C VAL A 528 35.15 5.67 75.16
N HIS A 529 35.54 4.46 75.57
CA HIS A 529 36.04 4.19 76.93
C HIS A 529 37.27 5.06 77.21
N ARG A 530 38.29 5.02 76.36
CA ARG A 530 39.50 5.86 76.50
C ARG A 530 39.16 7.35 76.52
N PHE A 531 38.18 7.75 75.73
CA PHE A 531 37.74 9.14 75.66
C PHE A 531 37.10 9.61 76.97
N VAL A 532 36.28 8.77 77.63
CA VAL A 532 35.68 9.04 78.93
C VAL A 532 36.76 9.08 80.00
N ASP A 533 37.73 8.12 80.00
CA ASP A 533 38.85 8.09 80.93
C ASP A 533 39.73 9.32 80.81
N LEU A 534 40.04 9.79 79.59
CA LEU A 534 40.79 11.04 79.36
C LEU A 534 40.06 12.23 79.88
N HIS A 535 38.73 12.24 79.81
CA HIS A 535 37.97 13.35 80.31
C HIS A 535 37.95 13.43 81.85
N HIS A 536 38.07 12.26 82.51
CA HIS A 536 38.28 12.16 83.96
C HIS A 536 39.54 12.83 84.43
N TYR A 537 40.67 12.60 83.74
CA TYR A 537 41.90 13.28 84.06
C TYR A 537 41.90 14.78 83.76
N SER A 538 41.07 15.26 82.86
CA SER A 538 41.06 16.66 82.42
C SER A 538 40.25 17.59 83.32
N LYS A 539 39.19 17.09 83.97
CA LYS A 539 38.25 17.92 84.75
C LYS A 539 38.06 17.55 86.22
N GLY A 540 38.62 16.43 86.67
CA GLY A 540 38.60 15.96 88.08
C GLY A 540 37.28 15.33 88.50
N GLU A 541 36.18 15.90 88.14
CA GLU A 541 34.85 15.35 88.38
C GLU A 541 34.13 15.07 87.13
N LEU A 542 33.46 13.91 87.03
CA LEU A 542 32.69 13.46 85.89
C LEU A 542 31.28 13.08 86.32
N PRO A 543 30.25 13.17 85.45
CA PRO A 543 29.00 12.50 85.70
C PRO A 543 29.22 10.98 85.78
N LYS A 544 28.41 10.25 86.48
CA LYS A 544 28.42 8.79 86.58
C LYS A 544 28.13 8.23 85.20
N VAL A 545 29.14 7.58 84.57
CA VAL A 545 28.96 6.93 83.28
C VAL A 545 28.67 5.43 83.51
N SER A 546 27.52 4.99 83.07
CA SER A 546 27.10 3.59 83.14
C SER A 546 27.00 2.98 81.76
N TRP A 547 27.43 1.75 81.65
CA TRP A 547 27.52 1.00 80.41
C TRP A 547 26.59 -0.22 80.46
N GLN A 548 25.73 -0.38 79.46
CA GLN A 548 24.92 -1.52 79.25
C GLN A 548 25.13 -2.02 77.84
N VAL A 549 26.06 -2.95 77.66
CA VAL A 549 26.40 -3.55 76.37
C VAL A 549 26.05 -5.01 76.42
N ASP A 550 25.33 -5.51 75.40
CA ASP A 550 25.06 -6.94 75.30
C ASP A 550 26.41 -7.67 75.17
N PRO A 551 26.67 -8.75 75.98
CA PRO A 551 27.97 -9.42 76.00
C PRO A 551 28.46 -9.94 74.68
N GLU A 552 27.55 -10.32 73.78
CA GLU A 552 27.85 -10.80 72.42
C GLU A 552 28.32 -9.67 71.50
N LEU A 553 27.99 -8.41 71.82
CA LEU A 553 28.34 -7.23 71.00
C LEU A 553 29.65 -6.60 71.45
N GLU A 554 30.10 -6.81 72.65
CA GLU A 554 31.31 -6.14 73.22
C GLU A 554 32.56 -6.42 72.40
N GLN A 555 32.75 -7.65 71.94
CA GLN A 555 33.86 -8.09 71.09
C GLN A 555 33.49 -8.23 69.59
N SER A 556 32.32 -7.74 69.18
CA SER A 556 31.77 -7.91 67.86
C SER A 556 32.58 -7.12 66.82
N GLN A 557 32.92 -7.76 65.69
CA GLN A 557 33.49 -7.16 64.50
C GLN A 557 32.41 -6.49 63.63
N LEU A 558 31.16 -6.41 64.12
CA LEU A 558 30.08 -5.69 63.46
C LEU A 558 30.51 -4.26 63.16
N ARG A 559 30.33 -3.83 61.93
CA ARG A 559 30.72 -2.48 61.55
C ARG A 559 29.65 -1.45 61.87
N VAL A 560 30.07 -0.32 62.40
CA VAL A 560 29.25 0.84 62.69
C VAL A 560 29.86 2.08 62.00
N PRO A 561 29.06 3.09 61.65
CA PRO A 561 29.60 4.36 61.14
C PRO A 561 30.60 4.92 62.13
N SER A 562 31.75 5.36 61.63
CA SER A 562 32.81 5.92 62.49
C SER A 562 32.28 7.09 63.30
N MET A 563 32.68 7.14 64.56
CA MET A 563 32.29 8.18 65.56
C MET A 563 30.80 8.15 65.93
N SER A 564 30.12 7.06 65.68
CA SER A 564 28.64 6.93 65.93
C SER A 564 28.27 6.94 67.38
N LEU A 565 29.14 6.45 68.26
CA LEU A 565 29.02 6.54 69.74
C LEU A 565 29.82 7.70 70.30
N GLN A 566 31.01 7.94 69.77
CA GLN A 566 31.88 8.96 70.31
C GLN A 566 31.23 10.38 70.21
N ILE A 567 30.61 10.74 69.09
CA ILE A 567 29.95 12.05 68.88
C ILE A 567 28.83 12.28 69.92
N PRO A 568 27.88 11.33 70.12
CA PRO A 568 26.88 11.40 71.19
C PRO A 568 27.45 11.57 72.59
N VAL A 569 28.49 10.74 72.95
CA VAL A 569 29.12 10.80 74.27
C VAL A 569 29.85 12.09 74.50
N GLU A 570 30.61 12.56 73.52
CA GLU A 570 31.28 13.89 73.55
C GLU A 570 30.28 15.02 73.76
N ASN A 571 29.11 14.97 73.09
CA ASN A 571 28.07 15.96 73.25
C ASN A 571 27.47 15.90 74.67
N ALA A 572 27.23 14.74 75.21
CA ALA A 572 26.72 14.58 76.59
C ALA A 572 27.72 15.12 77.62
N LEU A 573 29.00 14.77 77.51
CA LEU A 573 30.05 15.26 78.40
C LEU A 573 30.29 16.79 78.30
N LYS A 574 30.09 17.39 77.15
CA LYS A 574 30.34 18.83 76.92
C LYS A 574 29.11 19.69 77.26
N HIS A 575 27.92 19.20 77.00
CA HIS A 575 26.75 20.08 76.93
C HIS A 575 25.62 19.71 77.89
N ALA A 576 25.54 18.47 78.42
CA ALA A 576 24.45 18.03 79.27
C ALA A 576 24.45 18.74 80.61
N PHE A 577 25.61 18.98 81.20
CA PHE A 577 25.77 19.41 82.57
C PHE A 577 26.45 20.75 82.68
N PRO A 578 25.73 21.86 82.74
CA PRO A 578 26.32 23.18 83.03
C PRO A 578 27.00 23.27 84.40
N VAL A 579 26.40 22.53 85.35
CA VAL A 579 26.95 22.31 86.70
C VAL A 579 26.82 20.84 87.04
N LEU A 580 27.90 20.23 87.48
CA LEU A 580 27.95 18.81 87.88
C LEU A 580 27.44 18.68 89.30
N THR A 581 26.58 17.65 89.50
CA THR A 581 26.08 17.23 90.80
C THR A 581 26.35 15.75 91.04
N GLU A 582 26.24 15.24 92.26
CA GLU A 582 26.41 13.84 92.58
C GLU A 582 25.43 12.92 91.80
N GLU A 583 24.32 13.46 91.31
CA GLU A 583 23.28 12.78 90.57
C GLU A 583 23.50 12.84 89.05
N SER A 584 24.47 13.62 88.55
CA SER A 584 24.77 13.72 87.13
C SER A 584 25.21 12.35 86.54
N ALA A 585 24.47 11.87 85.50
CA ALA A 585 24.66 10.56 84.98
C ALA A 585 24.56 10.54 83.42
N ILE A 586 25.42 9.73 82.80
CA ILE A 586 25.32 9.39 81.39
C ILE A 586 25.17 7.83 81.32
N HIS A 587 24.18 7.40 80.59
CA HIS A 587 23.93 5.97 80.34
C HIS A 587 24.17 5.66 78.87
N ILE A 588 25.05 4.67 78.58
CA ILE A 588 25.40 4.22 77.24
C ILE A 588 24.84 2.81 77.11
N GLU A 589 23.90 2.60 76.16
CA GLU A 589 23.26 1.34 75.89
C GLU A 589 23.57 0.87 74.47
N VAL A 590 24.07 -0.38 74.36
CA VAL A 590 24.32 -1.03 73.05
C VAL A 590 23.69 -2.40 73.05
N ARG A 591 22.61 -2.54 72.27
CA ARG A 591 21.88 -3.79 72.21
C ARG A 591 21.28 -4.11 70.85
N LEU A 592 20.96 -5.39 70.63
CA LEU A 592 20.21 -5.81 69.46
C LEU A 592 18.73 -5.75 69.73
N THR A 593 17.94 -5.11 68.80
CA THR A 593 16.50 -5.07 68.91
C THR A 593 15.86 -6.31 68.27
N ALA A 594 14.61 -6.64 68.65
CA ALA A 594 13.84 -7.75 68.09
C ALA A 594 13.64 -7.64 66.57
N ASP A 595 13.65 -6.41 66.01
CA ASP A 595 13.48 -6.14 64.59
C ASP A 595 14.79 -6.22 63.78
N ASN A 596 15.86 -6.79 64.38
CA ASN A 596 17.18 -6.97 63.79
C ASN A 596 17.92 -5.67 63.47
N TYR A 597 17.78 -4.66 64.38
CA TYR A 597 18.56 -3.41 64.38
C TYR A 597 19.53 -3.41 65.56
N LEU A 598 20.76 -2.97 65.31
CA LEU A 598 21.67 -2.56 66.35
C LEU A 598 21.24 -1.18 66.87
N ARG A 599 20.95 -1.08 68.19
CA ARG A 599 20.66 0.18 68.86
C ARG A 599 21.93 0.63 69.58
N LEU A 600 22.38 1.84 69.22
CA LEU A 600 23.40 2.58 69.97
C LEU A 600 22.65 3.76 70.60
N GLU A 601 22.62 3.83 71.91
CA GLU A 601 21.89 4.87 72.64
C GLU A 601 22.78 5.51 73.72
N VAL A 602 22.79 6.82 73.76
CA VAL A 602 23.43 7.60 74.81
C VAL A 602 22.40 8.50 75.42
N THR A 603 22.16 8.34 76.75
CA THR A 603 21.15 9.10 77.49
C THR A 603 21.85 9.84 78.63
N ASP A 604 21.64 11.12 78.75
CA ASP A 604 22.08 11.93 79.88
C ASP A 604 20.86 12.38 80.72
N ASN A 605 21.05 12.73 81.98
CA ASN A 605 20.04 13.31 82.84
C ASN A 605 20.28 14.82 83.03
N GLY A 606 20.84 15.50 82.09
CA GLY A 606 21.19 16.90 82.10
C GLY A 606 20.01 17.84 81.72
N GLN A 607 20.38 19.03 81.23
CA GLN A 607 19.40 20.09 80.96
C GLN A 607 18.46 19.85 79.74
N GLY A 608 18.66 18.73 79.01
CA GLY A 608 17.92 18.42 77.83
C GLY A 608 18.40 19.13 76.56
N TYR A 609 17.91 18.67 75.37
CA TYR A 609 18.27 19.18 74.08
C TYR A 609 17.37 20.35 73.66
N ASN A 610 17.97 21.52 73.40
CA ASN A 610 17.31 22.70 72.87
C ASN A 610 18.01 23.25 71.65
N PRO A 611 17.48 23.03 70.43
CA PRO A 611 18.12 23.41 69.16
C PRO A 611 18.29 24.95 69.01
N GLY A 612 17.50 25.76 69.71
CA GLY A 612 17.53 27.25 69.65
C GLY A 612 18.58 27.88 70.52
N ARG A 613 19.21 27.17 71.48
CA ARG A 613 20.16 27.69 72.49
C ARG A 613 21.63 27.60 72.11
N VAL A 614 21.96 27.03 70.92
CA VAL A 614 23.34 26.90 70.48
C VAL A 614 23.92 28.31 70.16
N LYS A 615 24.40 29.03 71.21
CA LYS A 615 25.25 30.24 71.00
C LYS A 615 26.53 29.77 70.32
N ARG A 616 26.77 30.28 69.11
CA ARG A 616 28.03 30.13 68.37
C ARG A 616 29.15 30.88 69.09
N THR A 617 29.67 30.34 70.15
CA THR A 617 30.99 30.74 70.65
C THR A 617 32.01 30.00 69.80
N GLY A 618 33.01 30.66 69.25
CA GLY A 618 33.93 30.21 68.22
C GLY A 618 34.73 28.92 68.44
N ARG A 619 34.43 28.14 69.48
CA ARG A 619 34.99 26.82 69.78
C ARG A 619 34.05 25.65 69.56
N ASP A 620 32.70 25.85 69.52
CA ASP A 620 31.70 24.80 69.33
C ASP A 620 31.03 24.92 67.96
N THR A 621 31.48 24.11 67.05
CA THR A 621 31.06 24.21 65.66
C THR A 621 29.82 23.38 65.30
N GLY A 622 29.27 22.59 66.18
CA GLY A 622 28.13 21.66 65.93
C GLY A 622 28.34 20.71 64.74
N THR A 623 29.60 20.52 64.38
CA THR A 623 30.01 19.84 63.18
C THR A 623 29.87 18.32 63.29
N GLY A 624 30.04 17.75 64.48
CA GLY A 624 30.02 16.30 64.72
C GLY A 624 28.66 15.64 64.37
N LEU A 625 27.58 16.15 64.99
CA LEU A 625 26.22 15.63 64.73
C LEU A 625 25.80 15.81 63.27
N ARG A 626 26.15 16.96 62.67
CA ARG A 626 25.88 17.19 61.23
C ARG A 626 26.64 16.21 60.34
N LEU A 627 27.89 15.90 60.68
CA LEU A 627 28.72 14.94 59.96
C LEU A 627 28.10 13.56 60.05
N LEU A 628 27.71 13.10 61.24
CA LEU A 628 27.09 11.79 61.44
C LEU A 628 25.78 11.67 60.65
N THR A 629 24.88 12.68 60.77
CA THR A 629 23.61 12.69 60.06
C THR A 629 23.83 12.65 58.54
N ARG A 630 24.74 13.47 58.01
CA ARG A 630 25.02 13.54 56.59
C ARG A 630 25.65 12.26 56.04
N THR A 631 26.48 11.59 56.83
CA THR A 631 27.07 10.27 56.46
C THR A 631 25.98 9.20 56.39
N LEU A 632 25.07 9.24 57.33
CA LEU A 632 23.91 8.30 57.32
C LEU A 632 22.98 8.57 56.13
N ASP A 633 22.72 9.84 55.80
CA ASP A 633 21.87 10.20 54.65
C ASP A 633 22.50 9.69 53.32
N ILE A 634 23.80 9.78 53.16
CA ILE A 634 24.50 9.28 52.00
C ILE A 634 24.44 7.74 51.96
N LEU A 635 24.75 7.07 53.08
CA LEU A 635 24.75 5.62 53.18
C LEU A 635 23.35 5.03 52.97
N ASN A 636 22.31 5.69 53.47
CA ASN A 636 20.92 5.28 53.30
C ASN A 636 20.46 5.25 51.83
N GLN A 637 21.05 6.04 50.94
CA GLN A 637 20.75 5.98 49.51
C GLN A 637 21.14 4.63 48.85
N TYR A 638 22.09 3.93 49.45
CA TYR A 638 22.60 2.65 48.95
C TYR A 638 22.07 1.43 49.71
N ASN A 639 21.25 1.66 50.76
CA ASN A 639 20.71 0.62 51.63
C ASN A 639 19.20 0.49 51.52
N ARG A 640 18.66 -0.72 51.43
CA ARG A 640 17.21 -0.97 51.40
C ARG A 640 16.54 -0.65 52.75
N ARG A 641 17.22 -1.04 53.86
CA ARG A 641 16.81 -0.69 55.22
C ARG A 641 17.65 0.50 55.64
N GLN A 642 17.01 1.53 56.16
CA GLN A 642 17.65 2.79 56.49
C GLN A 642 18.09 2.83 57.96
N ALA A 643 19.29 3.33 58.22
CA ALA A 643 19.70 3.75 59.53
C ALA A 643 18.96 5.02 59.98
N ARG A 644 18.63 5.14 61.24
CA ARG A 644 17.91 6.28 61.79
C ARG A 644 18.66 6.83 62.99
N PHE A 645 18.99 8.09 62.97
CA PHE A 645 19.55 8.81 64.09
C PHE A 645 18.53 9.81 64.63
N THR A 646 18.25 9.73 65.94
CA THR A 646 17.28 10.58 66.60
C THR A 646 17.86 11.22 67.83
N ILE A 647 17.48 12.49 68.09
CA ILE A 647 17.81 13.22 69.31
C ILE A 647 16.47 13.67 69.90
N ALA A 648 16.22 13.31 71.12
CA ALA A 648 14.94 13.63 71.82
C ALA A 648 15.23 13.97 73.29
N ASN A 649 14.36 14.75 73.87
CA ASN A 649 14.35 14.95 75.32
C ASN A 649 13.76 13.73 76.04
N VAL A 650 14.29 13.38 77.22
CA VAL A 650 13.76 12.31 78.02
C VAL A 650 12.40 12.75 78.60
N ALA A 651 11.43 11.83 78.57
CA ALA A 651 10.08 12.14 78.99
C ALA A 651 9.96 12.36 80.52
N PRO A 652 9.15 13.28 80.97
CA PRO A 652 8.87 13.48 82.44
C PRO A 652 8.44 12.17 83.10
N PRO A 653 8.80 11.91 84.37
CA PRO A 653 9.41 12.81 85.34
C PRO A 653 10.93 12.99 85.25
N HIS A 654 11.58 12.29 84.29
CA HIS A 654 13.00 12.39 84.12
C HIS A 654 13.39 13.53 83.15
N HIS A 655 14.57 14.06 83.28
CA HIS A 655 15.10 15.14 82.47
C HIS A 655 16.36 14.61 81.72
N GLY A 656 16.72 15.28 80.63
CA GLY A 656 17.97 14.95 79.87
C GLY A 656 17.76 14.78 78.39
N THR A 657 18.83 14.35 77.73
CA THR A 657 18.82 14.12 76.29
C THR A 657 19.03 12.65 75.99
N ARG A 658 18.28 12.10 75.04
CA ARG A 658 18.50 10.77 74.47
C ARG A 658 18.94 10.93 73.01
N MET A 659 20.09 10.40 72.69
CA MET A 659 20.64 10.27 71.36
C MET A 659 20.68 8.81 70.97
N GLN A 660 19.96 8.42 69.92
CA GLN A 660 19.80 7.02 69.52
C GLN A 660 20.09 6.86 68.04
N LEU A 661 20.93 5.90 67.70
CA LEU A 661 21.17 5.38 66.37
C LEU A 661 20.63 3.95 66.25
N LEU A 662 19.71 3.76 65.31
CA LEU A 662 19.20 2.45 64.90
C LEU A 662 19.85 2.07 63.60
N LEU A 663 20.62 1.00 63.56
CA LEU A 663 21.38 0.56 62.44
C LEU A 663 20.96 -0.86 62.03
N PRO A 664 20.48 -1.11 60.79
CA PRO A 664 20.19 -2.48 60.36
C PRO A 664 21.42 -3.40 60.44
N MET A 665 21.25 -4.64 60.85
CA MET A 665 22.39 -5.60 60.90
C MET A 665 23.05 -5.84 59.55
N GLU A 666 22.27 -5.83 58.46
CA GLU A 666 22.77 -5.90 57.08
C GLU A 666 22.86 -4.47 56.49
N TYR A 667 23.84 -3.68 56.94
CA TYR A 667 24.05 -2.33 56.42
C TYR A 667 25.32 -2.23 55.60
N TYR A 668 25.19 -1.63 54.40
CA TYR A 668 26.26 -1.54 53.45
C TYR A 668 27.00 -0.20 53.55
N TYR A 669 28.30 -0.25 53.70
CA TYR A 669 29.17 0.93 53.96
C TYR A 669 29.97 1.35 52.72
N LYS A 670 29.68 0.83 51.55
CA LYS A 670 30.32 1.31 50.29
C LYS A 670 29.33 2.20 49.55
N TYR A 671 29.82 3.25 48.94
CA TYR A 671 29.08 4.15 48.10
C TYR A 671 28.89 3.55 46.71
#